data_2c4cc84b9b1e09aa3765ac56cec60681
#
_entry.id   2c4cc84b9b1e09aa3765ac56cec60681
#
_cell.length_a   1.000
_cell.length_b   1.000
_cell.length_c   1.000
_cell.angle_alpha   90.00
_cell.angle_beta   90.00
_cell.angle_gamma   90.00
#
_symmetry.space_group_name_H-M   'P 1'
#
loop_
_entity.id
_entity.type
_entity.pdbx_description
1 polymer ?
#
loop_
_entity_poly.entity_id
_entity_poly.type
_entity_poly.pdbx_seq_one_letter_code
_entity_poly.pdbx_strand_id
1 'polypeptide(L)'
;MEKNNQKEPKKNDNFFNKNPLLVFAIFSIVTVILFKSMFEDGSIDSTGSTGGTTQSQNVSYYELKKLAETGKIEYVSIGESTIKATSKGEPKSTFVAKRVIPDDTLIPLLEKQNVKYGAYTEKNWLTDLVFGWVLPVFIFFAIWMFLTNRMQKNMGGGILGIGSMKKLMNSEKPKVKFADVAGNDEAKEEVQELIEFLKSPDKYMKLGAKIPKGVLLVGPPGTGKTLLAKAVAGEAEVPFFSVSGSSFIEMFVGVGASRVRDLFDQAKKEAPSIIFIDELDAIGKSRAMGHIGGNDEREQTLNQMLAEMDGFGAESPVIVLAATNRPEILDPALLRPGRFDRQVLVDKPDFKGRVEILKVHAKNVKLADEVDLEEIAKLTAGLAGADLANIINEAALLAGRESQESVTQQNMKEAVERAIAGLEKKSRRISPKEKRIVAYHESGHAVVSQTTKGSKNVNKVSIIPRGLAALGYTLNTPEENKYLVQKHELIAEVDVLLGGRAAEELFIGEISTGAANDLERATDIIKSMIMYYGMSEVAGLMVLEKQRSTFLGGGMTQAKDYSEKMSEELDAYIKAKLAERYEAVKAKLNLYRDAMETMTAELLEIEVLEKDRVEDIIKSFEDANGITRDSDVDELHSPEKQ
;
A
#
# COMPACT_ATOMS: atom_id res chain seq x y z
N MET A 1 57.23 28.70 -1.02
CA MET A 1 56.61 29.99 -1.27
C MET A 1 55.38 29.68 -2.13
N GLU A 2 54.13 29.79 -1.69
CA GLU A 2 53.43 30.57 -0.72
C GLU A 2 52.30 29.74 -0.08
N LYS A 3 52.20 29.81 1.26
CA LYS A 3 51.09 29.23 2.00
C LYS A 3 49.87 30.18 1.88
N ASN A 4 48.81 29.74 1.26
CA ASN A 4 47.55 30.50 1.28
C ASN A 4 46.71 30.05 2.47
N ASN A 5 46.73 30.88 3.50
CA ASN A 5 45.89 30.78 4.69
C ASN A 5 44.48 31.28 4.36
N GLN A 6 43.54 30.37 4.13
CA GLN A 6 42.13 30.72 4.16
C GLN A 6 41.60 30.66 5.60
N LYS A 7 41.27 31.85 6.11
CA LYS A 7 40.61 32.07 7.41
C LYS A 7 39.20 31.49 7.36
N GLU A 8 38.92 30.56 8.29
CA GLU A 8 37.55 30.15 8.60
C GLU A 8 36.67 31.35 8.98
N PRO A 9 35.38 31.40 8.56
CA PRO A 9 34.47 32.43 8.96
C PRO A 9 34.16 32.28 10.46
N LYS A 10 34.41 33.34 11.25
CA LYS A 10 34.05 33.48 12.66
C LYS A 10 32.54 33.24 12.80
N LYS A 11 32.13 32.19 13.54
CA LYS A 11 30.77 32.03 14.06
C LYS A 11 30.41 33.28 14.85
N ASN A 12 29.45 34.07 14.38
CA ASN A 12 28.79 35.11 15.15
C ASN A 12 28.03 34.45 16.31
N ASP A 13 28.70 34.41 17.48
CA ASP A 13 28.08 34.02 18.74
C ASP A 13 27.11 35.13 19.18
N ASN A 14 25.88 35.06 18.74
CA ASN A 14 24.83 35.96 19.18
C ASN A 14 24.57 35.72 20.67
N PHE A 15 24.90 36.71 21.52
CA PHE A 15 24.65 36.76 22.96
C PHE A 15 23.20 36.36 23.33
N PHE A 16 22.26 36.65 22.46
CA PHE A 16 20.84 36.35 22.62
C PHE A 16 20.53 34.85 22.67
N ASN A 17 21.29 34.00 21.96
CA ASN A 17 21.07 32.54 21.92
C ASN A 17 21.67 31.83 23.14
N LYS A 18 22.63 32.43 23.85
CA LYS A 18 23.28 31.82 25.03
C LYS A 18 22.49 31.98 26.32
N ASN A 19 21.68 33.04 26.44
CA ASN A 19 20.97 33.37 27.68
C ASN A 19 19.50 33.72 27.46
N PRO A 20 18.65 32.77 27.06
CA PRO A 20 17.25 33.03 26.73
C PRO A 20 16.44 33.56 27.92
N LEU A 21 16.78 33.16 29.15
CA LEU A 21 16.16 33.67 30.37
C LEU A 21 16.47 35.17 30.62
N LEU A 22 17.69 35.59 30.30
CA LEU A 22 18.12 36.98 30.49
C LEU A 22 17.49 37.92 29.43
N VAL A 23 17.36 37.44 28.20
CA VAL A 23 16.63 38.14 27.13
C VAL A 23 15.16 38.31 27.47
N PHE A 24 14.53 37.26 28.00
CA PHE A 24 13.14 37.30 28.44
C PHE A 24 12.95 38.28 29.62
N ALA A 25 13.84 38.26 30.61
CA ALA A 25 13.77 39.18 31.74
C ALA A 25 13.91 40.65 31.30
N ILE A 26 14.83 40.94 30.38
CA ILE A 26 14.98 42.29 29.80
C ILE A 26 13.71 42.68 29.03
N PHE A 27 13.19 41.81 28.20
CA PHE A 27 11.96 42.06 27.42
C PHE A 27 10.75 42.29 28.35
N SER A 28 10.61 41.50 29.41
CA SER A 28 9.55 41.70 30.43
C SER A 28 9.68 43.04 31.15
N ILE A 29 10.89 43.43 31.53
CA ILE A 29 11.13 44.76 32.18
C ILE A 29 10.82 45.89 31.20
N VAL A 30 11.25 45.79 29.95
CA VAL A 30 10.97 46.83 28.92
C VAL A 30 9.47 46.92 28.65
N THR A 31 8.77 45.79 28.58
CA THR A 31 7.31 45.75 28.38
C THR A 31 6.57 46.38 29.55
N VAL A 32 7.00 46.12 30.79
CA VAL A 32 6.43 46.75 32.00
C VAL A 32 6.69 48.28 32.01
N ILE A 33 7.87 48.73 31.61
CA ILE A 33 8.20 50.16 31.54
C ILE A 33 7.38 50.87 30.44
N LEU A 34 7.24 50.23 29.26
CA LEU A 34 6.43 50.76 28.17
C LEU A 34 4.94 50.82 28.55
N PHE A 35 4.44 49.77 29.21
CA PHE A 35 3.06 49.71 29.69
C PHE A 35 2.82 50.82 30.74
N LYS A 36 3.76 51.01 31.68
CA LYS A 36 3.69 52.08 32.67
C LYS A 36 3.65 53.44 32.00
N SER A 37 4.50 53.68 31.00
CA SER A 37 4.54 54.94 30.23
C SER A 37 3.26 55.21 29.43
N MET A 38 2.58 54.14 28.92
CA MET A 38 1.31 54.29 28.20
C MET A 38 0.09 54.54 29.09
N PHE A 39 0.16 54.14 30.35
CA PHE A 39 -0.98 54.24 31.29
C PHE A 39 -0.77 55.29 32.41
N GLU A 40 0.37 55.99 32.48
CA GLU A 40 0.60 57.04 33.44
C GLU A 40 -0.10 58.37 33.06
N ASP A 41 -0.58 58.51 31.79
CA ASP A 41 -1.35 59.66 31.30
C ASP A 41 -2.88 59.50 31.33
N GLY A 42 -3.39 58.47 32.01
CA GLY A 42 -4.82 58.15 32.00
C GLY A 42 -5.38 57.69 33.34
N SER A 43 -5.21 58.44 34.41
CA SER A 43 -6.02 58.24 35.61
C SER A 43 -7.42 58.83 35.38
N ILE A 44 -8.32 58.00 34.86
CA ILE A 44 -9.74 58.29 34.89
C ILE A 44 -10.25 57.96 36.29
N ASP A 45 -10.35 59.01 37.12
CA ASP A 45 -11.14 58.96 38.34
C ASP A 45 -12.62 58.80 37.99
N SER A 46 -13.14 57.61 38.25
CA SER A 46 -14.58 57.32 38.17
C SER A 46 -15.26 57.72 39.46
N THR A 47 -15.39 58.98 39.69
CA THR A 47 -16.50 59.58 40.48
C THR A 47 -16.64 61.03 40.02
N GLY A 48 -17.82 61.30 39.42
CA GLY A 48 -18.12 62.62 38.90
C GLY A 48 -18.00 63.72 39.98
N SER A 49 -17.09 64.65 39.74
CA SER A 49 -17.18 66.02 40.22
C SER A 49 -16.22 66.88 39.42
N THR A 50 -16.77 67.91 38.86
CA THR A 50 -16.20 69.01 38.11
C THR A 50 -14.95 69.60 38.72
N GLY A 51 -13.93 69.83 37.90
CA GLY A 51 -12.81 70.79 37.89
C GLY A 51 -12.43 71.55 39.16
N GLY A 52 -11.21 71.24 39.62
CA GLY A 52 -10.52 72.09 40.60
C GLY A 52 -9.22 71.42 41.02
N THR A 53 -8.05 72.05 40.74
CA THR A 53 -6.74 71.64 41.23
C THR A 53 -6.71 71.68 42.75
N THR A 54 -6.94 70.52 43.38
CA THR A 54 -6.88 70.36 44.85
C THR A 54 -5.43 70.14 45.23
N GLN A 55 -4.82 71.11 45.88
CA GLN A 55 -3.49 70.98 46.51
C GLN A 55 -3.56 70.01 47.68
N SER A 56 -2.84 68.86 47.58
CA SER A 56 -2.67 67.97 48.71
C SER A 56 -1.50 68.42 49.61
N GLN A 57 -1.73 68.62 50.89
CA GLN A 57 -0.69 68.94 51.87
C GLN A 57 -0.54 67.76 52.84
N ASN A 58 0.70 67.32 53.03
CA ASN A 58 1.01 66.34 54.08
C ASN A 58 1.10 67.10 55.42
N VAL A 59 0.25 66.71 56.37
CA VAL A 59 0.17 67.26 57.72
C VAL A 59 0.41 66.21 58.79
N SER A 60 0.84 66.60 59.95
CA SER A 60 0.96 65.66 61.07
C SER A 60 -0.42 65.22 61.57
N TYR A 61 -0.50 64.04 62.15
CA TYR A 61 -1.74 63.54 62.71
C TYR A 61 -2.35 64.48 63.77
N TYR A 62 -1.51 65.12 64.57
CA TYR A 62 -1.92 66.10 65.55
C TYR A 62 -2.53 67.38 64.90
N GLU A 63 -1.95 67.88 63.87
CA GLU A 63 -2.48 69.04 63.11
C GLU A 63 -3.81 68.70 62.45
N LEU A 64 -3.98 67.43 61.89
CA LEU A 64 -5.26 66.97 61.33
C LEU A 64 -6.37 66.96 62.39
N LYS A 65 -6.08 66.48 63.62
CA LYS A 65 -6.99 66.59 64.74
C LYS A 65 -7.37 68.02 65.11
N LYS A 66 -6.42 68.88 65.14
CA LYS A 66 -6.65 70.30 65.45
C LYS A 66 -7.47 71.02 64.38
N LEU A 67 -7.30 70.63 63.11
CA LEU A 67 -8.11 71.11 61.98
C LEU A 67 -9.55 70.55 62.08
N ALA A 68 -9.74 69.30 62.52
CA ALA A 68 -11.06 68.72 62.81
C ALA A 68 -11.76 69.44 63.99
N GLU A 69 -11.04 69.69 65.05
CA GLU A 69 -11.55 70.49 66.24
C GLU A 69 -12.02 71.90 65.91
N THR A 70 -11.31 72.53 64.99
CA THR A 70 -11.61 73.93 64.55
C THR A 70 -12.73 73.99 63.51
N GLY A 71 -13.32 72.86 63.14
CA GLY A 71 -14.45 72.75 62.19
C GLY A 71 -14.11 73.05 60.74
N LYS A 72 -12.81 73.06 60.36
CA LYS A 72 -12.33 73.35 59.02
C LYS A 72 -12.36 72.24 58.07
N ILE A 73 -12.72 70.97 58.48
CA ILE A 73 -12.79 69.75 57.69
C ILE A 73 -14.24 69.48 57.32
N GLU A 74 -14.46 69.15 56.05
CA GLU A 74 -15.74 68.76 55.48
C GLU A 74 -15.95 67.24 55.51
N TYR A 75 -14.91 66.44 55.10
CA TYR A 75 -14.98 64.99 54.99
C TYR A 75 -13.63 64.34 55.33
N VAL A 76 -13.66 63.23 56.04
CA VAL A 76 -12.49 62.43 56.39
C VAL A 76 -12.57 61.05 55.85
N SER A 77 -11.59 60.60 55.04
CA SER A 77 -11.45 59.21 54.58
C SER A 77 -10.35 58.53 55.41
N ILE A 78 -10.68 57.46 56.07
CA ILE A 78 -9.77 56.70 56.93
C ILE A 78 -9.32 55.44 56.20
N GLY A 79 -8.02 55.36 55.85
CA GLY A 79 -7.40 54.16 55.30
C GLY A 79 -6.69 53.33 56.36
N GLU A 80 -6.07 52.21 55.95
CA GLU A 80 -5.30 51.35 56.85
C GLU A 80 -4.07 52.05 57.43
N SER A 81 -3.30 52.78 56.58
CA SER A 81 -2.07 53.47 56.97
C SER A 81 -2.16 55.02 56.92
N THR A 82 -3.11 55.55 56.17
CA THR A 82 -3.23 57.03 55.97
C THR A 82 -4.68 57.47 56.15
N ILE A 83 -4.81 58.76 56.53
CA ILE A 83 -6.08 59.44 56.66
C ILE A 83 -6.03 60.68 55.74
N LYS A 84 -7.07 60.85 54.92
CA LYS A 84 -7.26 62.01 54.04
C LYS A 84 -8.42 62.82 54.51
N ALA A 85 -8.21 64.13 54.71
CA ALA A 85 -9.21 65.06 55.11
C ALA A 85 -9.36 66.19 54.09
N THR A 86 -10.62 66.54 53.76
CA THR A 86 -10.92 67.62 52.81
C THR A 86 -11.42 68.89 53.59
N SER A 87 -10.90 70.08 53.26
CA SER A 87 -11.28 71.34 53.89
C SER A 87 -12.66 71.84 53.45
N LYS A 88 -13.34 72.65 54.35
CA LYS A 88 -14.62 73.33 54.06
C LYS A 88 -14.49 74.59 53.20
N GLY A 89 -13.26 75.08 52.88
CA GLY A 89 -13.05 76.35 52.16
C GLY A 89 -12.80 76.14 50.64
N GLU A 90 -13.00 77.21 49.86
CA GLU A 90 -12.53 77.25 48.47
C GLU A 90 -11.23 78.04 48.39
N PRO A 91 -10.14 77.50 47.78
CA PRO A 91 -10.04 76.26 47.09
C PRO A 91 -10.01 75.04 48.07
N LYS A 92 -10.67 73.93 47.69
CA LYS A 92 -10.66 72.71 48.51
C LYS A 92 -9.24 72.18 48.60
N SER A 93 -8.70 72.03 49.81
CA SER A 93 -7.39 71.47 50.10
C SER A 93 -7.55 70.09 50.70
N THR A 94 -6.76 69.11 50.27
CA THR A 94 -6.77 67.76 50.86
C THR A 94 -5.57 67.57 51.77
N PHE A 95 -5.80 67.31 53.03
CA PHE A 95 -4.78 67.01 54.02
C PHE A 95 -4.55 65.54 54.14
N VAL A 96 -3.35 65.06 54.06
CA VAL A 96 -2.97 63.68 54.19
C VAL A 96 -2.10 63.49 55.42
N ALA A 97 -2.54 62.64 56.35
CA ALA A 97 -1.79 62.29 57.55
C ALA A 97 -1.60 60.81 57.73
N LYS A 98 -0.47 60.37 58.28
CA LYS A 98 -0.28 58.95 58.66
C LYS A 98 -1.17 58.62 59.85
N ARG A 99 -1.89 57.50 59.78
CA ARG A 99 -2.73 57.05 60.87
C ARG A 99 -1.87 56.62 62.06
N VAL A 100 -2.28 56.97 63.24
CA VAL A 100 -1.66 56.51 64.51
C VAL A 100 -2.62 55.44 65.09
N ILE A 101 -2.13 54.25 65.37
CA ILE A 101 -2.90 53.15 65.92
C ILE A 101 -2.28 52.72 67.25
N PRO A 102 -3.06 52.54 68.34
CA PRO A 102 -4.50 52.72 68.46
C PRO A 102 -4.87 54.18 68.74
N ASP A 103 -5.93 54.70 68.11
CA ASP A 103 -6.51 56.00 68.48
C ASP A 103 -8.04 55.93 68.43
N ASP A 104 -8.64 55.80 69.59
CA ASP A 104 -10.09 55.71 69.77
C ASP A 104 -10.70 57.13 69.92
N THR A 105 -9.93 58.18 69.79
CA THR A 105 -10.41 59.54 70.05
C THR A 105 -10.78 60.33 68.79
N LEU A 106 -10.31 59.89 67.60
CA LEU A 106 -10.56 60.59 66.34
C LEU A 106 -12.04 60.48 65.92
N ILE A 107 -12.65 59.28 65.97
CA ILE A 107 -14.04 59.08 65.57
C ILE A 107 -14.99 59.91 66.46
N PRO A 108 -14.93 59.80 67.77
CA PRO A 108 -15.77 60.65 68.65
C PRO A 108 -15.58 62.18 68.42
N LEU A 109 -14.38 62.61 68.07
CA LEU A 109 -14.11 64.00 67.75
C LEU A 109 -14.79 64.43 66.43
N LEU A 110 -14.74 63.59 65.39
CA LEU A 110 -15.43 63.80 64.10
C LEU A 110 -16.94 63.87 64.27
N GLU A 111 -17.52 63.01 65.12
CA GLU A 111 -18.95 62.94 65.42
C GLU A 111 -19.40 64.19 66.19
N LYS A 112 -18.59 64.65 67.18
CA LYS A 112 -18.88 65.85 67.97
C LYS A 112 -18.90 67.09 67.11
N GLN A 113 -18.08 67.13 66.04
CA GLN A 113 -17.95 68.28 65.09
C GLN A 113 -18.83 68.13 63.86
N ASN A 114 -19.65 67.03 63.79
CA ASN A 114 -20.57 66.72 62.68
C ASN A 114 -19.83 66.66 61.33
N VAL A 115 -18.59 66.09 61.30
CA VAL A 115 -17.78 65.88 60.13
C VAL A 115 -18.07 64.52 59.55
N LYS A 116 -18.43 64.42 58.26
CA LYS A 116 -18.68 63.15 57.59
C LYS A 116 -17.36 62.39 57.42
N TYR A 117 -17.39 61.08 57.70
CA TYR A 117 -16.25 60.17 57.53
C TYR A 117 -16.61 58.86 56.84
N GLY A 118 -15.62 58.22 56.21
CA GLY A 118 -15.74 56.94 55.56
C GLY A 118 -14.40 56.21 55.52
N ALA A 119 -14.44 54.90 55.22
CA ALA A 119 -13.25 54.12 55.07
C ALA A 119 -12.88 54.02 53.57
N TYR A 120 -11.57 53.94 53.23
CA TYR A 120 -11.10 53.61 51.93
C TYR A 120 -10.01 52.54 51.99
N THR A 121 -9.94 51.65 50.95
CA THR A 121 -8.92 50.62 50.88
C THR A 121 -7.73 51.10 50.07
N GLU A 122 -6.55 50.97 50.64
CA GLU A 122 -5.28 51.33 49.93
C GLU A 122 -4.98 50.20 48.92
N LYS A 123 -5.07 50.49 47.60
CA LYS A 123 -4.68 49.54 46.55
C LYS A 123 -3.17 49.55 46.40
N ASN A 124 -2.50 48.43 46.70
CA ASN A 124 -1.10 48.18 46.37
C ASN A 124 -1.00 47.70 44.92
N TRP A 125 -0.85 48.64 43.97
CA TRP A 125 -0.74 48.36 42.56
C TRP A 125 0.39 47.34 42.23
N LEU A 126 1.46 47.30 43.05
CA LEU A 126 2.55 46.32 42.91
C LEU A 126 2.13 44.89 43.21
N THR A 127 1.28 44.67 44.22
CA THR A 127 0.74 43.34 44.51
C THR A 127 -0.21 42.88 43.43
N ASP A 128 -1.08 43.78 42.96
CA ASP A 128 -2.03 43.46 41.87
C ASP A 128 -1.28 43.16 40.55
N LEU A 129 -0.19 43.85 40.25
CA LEU A 129 0.64 43.61 39.07
C LEU A 129 1.41 42.28 39.18
N VAL A 130 2.02 42.02 40.34
CA VAL A 130 2.81 40.79 40.53
C VAL A 130 1.92 39.55 40.55
N PHE A 131 0.84 39.56 41.34
CA PHE A 131 -0.02 38.41 41.48
C PHE A 131 -1.06 38.30 40.36
N GLY A 132 -1.52 39.41 39.79
CA GLY A 132 -2.51 39.40 38.72
C GLY A 132 -1.92 39.09 37.33
N TRP A 133 -0.68 39.53 37.05
CA TRP A 133 -0.10 39.45 35.72
C TRP A 133 1.25 38.72 35.64
N VAL A 134 2.22 39.08 36.48
CA VAL A 134 3.58 38.54 36.35
C VAL A 134 3.65 37.08 36.76
N LEU A 135 3.04 36.71 37.87
CA LEU A 135 3.07 35.33 38.39
C LEU A 135 2.36 34.34 37.46
N PRO A 136 1.15 34.61 36.93
CA PRO A 136 0.49 33.71 35.99
C PRO A 136 1.28 33.52 34.68
N VAL A 137 1.85 34.59 34.13
CA VAL A 137 2.67 34.49 32.92
C VAL A 137 3.94 33.68 33.17
N PHE A 138 4.57 33.87 34.34
CA PHE A 138 5.78 33.11 34.71
C PHE A 138 5.46 31.63 34.92
N ILE A 139 4.34 31.32 35.57
CA ILE A 139 3.88 29.92 35.74
C ILE A 139 3.56 29.30 34.38
N PHE A 140 2.86 30.01 33.49
CA PHE A 140 2.56 29.54 32.15
C PHE A 140 3.85 29.24 31.36
N PHE A 141 4.84 30.12 31.41
CA PHE A 141 6.11 29.95 30.75
C PHE A 141 6.95 28.79 31.34
N ALA A 142 6.92 28.64 32.67
CA ALA A 142 7.58 27.54 33.35
C ALA A 142 6.95 26.18 32.97
N ILE A 143 5.62 26.12 32.91
CA ILE A 143 4.88 24.95 32.44
C ILE A 143 5.17 24.67 30.97
N TRP A 144 5.18 25.70 30.11
CA TRP A 144 5.53 25.56 28.70
C TRP A 144 6.96 25.04 28.53
N MET A 145 7.93 25.61 29.24
CA MET A 145 9.32 25.18 29.17
C MET A 145 9.50 23.74 29.71
N PHE A 146 8.76 23.37 30.76
CA PHE A 146 8.74 22.00 31.28
C PHE A 146 8.12 21.02 30.29
N LEU A 147 6.99 21.37 29.67
CA LEU A 147 6.33 20.57 28.64
C LEU A 147 7.21 20.44 27.39
N THR A 148 7.80 21.52 26.91
CA THR A 148 8.68 21.49 25.72
C THR A 148 9.96 20.70 26.00
N ASN A 149 10.58 20.83 27.17
CA ASN A 149 11.74 20.02 27.56
C ASN A 149 11.38 18.53 27.75
N ARG A 150 10.19 18.23 28.23
CA ARG A 150 9.71 16.85 28.38
C ARG A 150 9.31 16.23 27.02
N MET A 151 8.69 17.00 26.13
CA MET A 151 8.43 16.61 24.74
C MET A 151 9.73 16.39 23.97
N GLN A 152 10.74 17.24 24.17
CA GLN A 152 12.04 17.13 23.50
C GLN A 152 12.85 15.90 23.96
N LYS A 153 12.69 15.45 25.22
CA LYS A 153 13.31 14.21 25.74
C LYS A 153 12.56 12.94 25.33
N ASN A 154 11.24 12.99 25.14
CA ASN A 154 10.43 11.83 24.75
C ASN A 154 10.18 11.73 23.23
N MET A 155 10.30 12.83 22.49
CA MET A 155 10.32 12.88 21.03
C MET A 155 11.74 13.24 20.59
N GLY A 156 12.63 12.28 20.64
CA GLY A 156 14.01 12.41 20.15
C GLY A 156 14.05 12.71 18.65
N GLY A 157 13.73 13.94 18.28
CA GLY A 157 13.71 14.44 16.92
C GLY A 157 12.70 15.55 16.80
N GLY A 158 13.16 16.78 16.56
CA GLY A 158 12.31 17.97 16.45
C GLY A 158 11.19 17.83 15.41
N ILE A 159 10.26 18.76 15.43
CA ILE A 159 9.17 18.95 14.44
C ILE A 159 9.68 18.93 12.96
N LEU A 160 10.98 19.00 12.74
CA LEU A 160 11.70 18.79 11.47
C LEU A 160 12.18 17.35 11.25
N GLY A 161 11.89 16.39 12.15
CA GLY A 161 12.22 14.96 12.02
C GLY A 161 11.24 14.16 11.16
N ILE A 162 10.31 14.78 10.46
CA ILE A 162 9.36 14.18 9.51
C ILE A 162 10.10 13.74 8.22
N GLY A 163 11.23 13.19 8.29
CA GLY A 163 11.96 12.77 7.07
C GLY A 163 13.12 11.86 7.32
N SER A 164 13.59 11.69 8.56
CA SER A 164 14.77 10.85 8.77
C SER A 164 14.41 9.37 8.77
N MET A 165 14.71 8.69 7.69
CA MET A 165 14.61 7.24 7.52
C MET A 165 15.63 6.43 8.36
N LYS A 166 16.37 7.05 9.25
CA LYS A 166 17.43 6.38 10.04
C LYS A 166 16.98 5.12 10.79
N LYS A 167 15.65 4.92 10.95
CA LYS A 167 15.04 3.77 11.63
C LYS A 167 14.44 2.73 10.66
N LEU A 168 14.29 3.08 9.35
CA LEU A 168 13.69 2.22 8.33
C LEU A 168 14.74 1.63 7.35
N MET A 169 15.95 2.16 7.36
CA MET A 169 17.02 1.72 6.47
C MET A 169 18.04 0.89 7.26
N ASN A 170 17.72 -0.38 7.48
CA ASN A 170 18.75 -1.31 7.88
C ASN A 170 19.40 -1.85 6.61
N SER A 171 20.69 -1.60 6.44
CA SER A 171 21.48 -2.37 5.49
C SER A 171 21.56 -3.81 6.02
N GLU A 172 20.98 -4.74 5.27
CA GLU A 172 21.07 -6.15 5.58
C GLU A 172 22.11 -6.80 4.64
N LYS A 173 22.89 -7.73 5.14
CA LYS A 173 23.64 -8.66 4.28
C LYS A 173 22.81 -9.94 4.18
N PRO A 174 22.06 -10.15 3.08
CA PRO A 174 21.21 -11.32 2.93
C PRO A 174 22.07 -12.59 2.95
N LYS A 175 21.56 -13.62 3.64
CA LYS A 175 22.19 -14.95 3.64
C LYS A 175 21.71 -15.82 2.48
N VAL A 176 20.66 -15.38 1.78
CA VAL A 176 20.05 -16.06 0.64
C VAL A 176 21.04 -16.08 -0.51
N LYS A 177 21.22 -17.25 -1.12
CA LYS A 177 22.09 -17.47 -2.29
C LYS A 177 21.30 -18.02 -3.47
N PHE A 178 21.92 -18.10 -4.66
CA PHE A 178 21.28 -18.69 -5.83
C PHE A 178 20.84 -20.13 -5.65
N ALA A 179 21.47 -20.87 -4.77
CA ALA A 179 21.05 -22.22 -4.38
C ALA A 179 19.67 -22.27 -3.69
N ASP A 180 19.21 -21.15 -3.14
CA ASP A 180 17.91 -21.01 -2.49
C ASP A 180 16.83 -20.52 -3.47
N VAL A 181 17.22 -20.09 -4.68
CA VAL A 181 16.34 -19.67 -5.76
C VAL A 181 16.26 -20.80 -6.77
N ALA A 182 15.13 -21.49 -6.80
CA ALA A 182 14.86 -22.56 -7.75
C ALA A 182 14.05 -22.02 -8.94
N GLY A 183 14.24 -22.61 -10.12
CA GLY A 183 13.68 -22.12 -11.37
C GLY A 183 14.27 -20.77 -11.80
N ASN A 184 13.75 -20.16 -12.87
CA ASN A 184 14.23 -18.89 -13.43
C ASN A 184 15.72 -18.89 -13.77
N ASP A 185 16.22 -19.96 -14.39
CA ASP A 185 17.65 -20.12 -14.69
C ASP A 185 18.15 -19.02 -15.63
N GLU A 186 17.34 -18.60 -16.62
CA GLU A 186 17.66 -17.50 -17.53
C GLU A 186 17.80 -16.17 -16.77
N ALA A 187 16.87 -15.90 -15.83
CA ALA A 187 16.96 -14.68 -15.01
C ALA A 187 18.20 -14.68 -14.11
N LYS A 188 18.61 -15.85 -13.59
CA LYS A 188 19.85 -15.99 -12.81
C LYS A 188 21.08 -15.73 -13.67
N GLU A 189 21.11 -16.26 -14.89
CA GLU A 189 22.21 -16.06 -15.83
C GLU A 189 22.36 -14.57 -16.19
N GLU A 190 21.25 -13.88 -16.48
CA GLU A 190 21.27 -12.45 -16.79
C GLU A 190 21.79 -11.58 -15.64
N VAL A 191 21.51 -11.94 -14.38
CA VAL A 191 22.00 -11.17 -13.22
C VAL A 191 23.36 -11.64 -12.71
N GLN A 192 23.91 -12.75 -13.24
CA GLN A 192 25.23 -13.28 -12.86
C GLN A 192 26.35 -12.27 -13.16
N GLU A 193 26.25 -11.56 -14.28
CA GLU A 193 27.20 -10.51 -14.65
C GLU A 193 27.28 -9.37 -13.61
N LEU A 194 26.15 -9.04 -12.98
CA LEU A 194 26.10 -8.02 -11.92
C LEU A 194 26.89 -8.45 -10.69
N ILE A 195 26.81 -9.75 -10.34
CA ILE A 195 27.52 -10.32 -9.20
C ILE A 195 29.02 -10.28 -9.44
N GLU A 196 29.46 -10.69 -10.64
CA GLU A 196 30.87 -10.64 -11.01
C GLU A 196 31.42 -9.22 -10.98
N PHE A 197 30.63 -8.26 -11.44
CA PHE A 197 31.02 -6.86 -11.36
C PHE A 197 31.12 -6.36 -9.91
N LEU A 198 30.13 -6.64 -9.05
CA LEU A 198 30.15 -6.21 -7.66
C LEU A 198 31.33 -6.83 -6.89
N LYS A 199 31.72 -8.06 -7.24
CA LYS A 199 32.89 -8.73 -6.65
C LYS A 199 34.22 -8.18 -7.15
N SER A 200 34.30 -7.72 -8.40
CA SER A 200 35.54 -7.29 -9.04
C SER A 200 35.36 -6.11 -10.00
N PRO A 201 34.94 -4.93 -9.50
CA PRO A 201 34.62 -3.77 -10.34
C PRO A 201 35.81 -3.27 -11.16
N ASP A 202 37.02 -3.33 -10.60
CA ASP A 202 38.25 -2.84 -11.25
C ASP A 202 38.58 -3.57 -12.57
N LYS A 203 38.21 -4.85 -12.69
CA LYS A 203 38.45 -5.66 -13.91
C LYS A 203 37.66 -5.08 -15.09
N TYR A 204 36.43 -4.73 -14.87
CA TYR A 204 35.51 -4.20 -15.91
C TYR A 204 35.80 -2.74 -16.22
N MET A 205 36.13 -1.94 -15.19
CA MET A 205 36.48 -0.52 -15.37
C MET A 205 37.76 -0.34 -16.21
N LYS A 206 38.78 -1.19 -16.03
CA LYS A 206 40.03 -1.17 -16.83
C LYS A 206 39.79 -1.48 -18.30
N LEU A 207 38.75 -2.26 -18.63
CA LEU A 207 38.38 -2.58 -20.01
C LEU A 207 37.48 -1.50 -20.65
N GLY A 208 37.04 -0.48 -19.87
CA GLY A 208 36.16 0.58 -20.34
C GLY A 208 34.69 0.13 -20.44
N ALA A 209 34.34 -1.00 -19.84
CA ALA A 209 32.97 -1.48 -19.85
C ALA A 209 32.04 -0.54 -19.03
N LYS A 210 30.91 -0.20 -19.63
CA LYS A 210 29.82 0.53 -18.94
C LYS A 210 28.86 -0.48 -18.34
N ILE A 211 28.75 -0.45 -17.02
CA ILE A 211 27.88 -1.35 -16.29
C ILE A 211 26.48 -0.75 -16.22
N PRO A 212 25.42 -1.58 -16.27
CA PRO A 212 24.08 -1.11 -16.06
C PRO A 212 23.96 -0.52 -14.65
N LYS A 213 23.50 0.73 -14.56
CA LYS A 213 23.26 1.41 -13.28
C LYS A 213 22.02 0.87 -12.58
N GLY A 214 21.05 0.40 -13.38
CA GLY A 214 19.80 -0.12 -12.89
C GLY A 214 19.32 -1.32 -13.69
N VAL A 215 18.76 -2.30 -13.00
CA VAL A 215 18.12 -3.48 -13.59
C VAL A 215 16.70 -3.57 -13.07
N LEU A 216 15.75 -3.72 -13.99
CA LEU A 216 14.33 -3.85 -13.70
C LEU A 216 13.93 -5.33 -13.79
N LEU A 217 13.52 -5.91 -12.67
CA LEU A 217 12.94 -7.25 -12.60
C LEU A 217 11.44 -7.15 -12.93
N VAL A 218 11.03 -7.76 -14.02
CA VAL A 218 9.66 -7.71 -14.54
C VAL A 218 9.04 -9.09 -14.47
N GLY A 219 7.76 -9.20 -14.12
CA GLY A 219 7.05 -10.47 -14.16
C GLY A 219 5.83 -10.52 -13.24
N PRO A 220 5.03 -11.60 -13.32
CA PRO A 220 3.85 -11.78 -12.49
C PRO A 220 4.15 -11.74 -10.99
N PRO A 221 3.15 -11.45 -10.13
CA PRO A 221 3.33 -11.53 -8.70
C PRO A 221 3.67 -12.96 -8.26
N GLY A 222 4.45 -13.10 -7.18
CA GLY A 222 4.79 -14.40 -6.61
C GLY A 222 5.88 -15.19 -7.35
N THR A 223 6.50 -14.65 -8.42
CA THR A 223 7.55 -15.35 -9.19
C THR A 223 8.95 -15.30 -8.57
N GLY A 224 9.12 -14.62 -7.41
CA GLY A 224 10.40 -14.61 -6.69
C GLY A 224 11.31 -13.42 -6.98
N LYS A 225 10.84 -12.33 -7.60
CA LYS A 225 11.65 -11.13 -7.92
C LYS A 225 12.43 -10.58 -6.72
N THR A 226 11.76 -10.41 -5.58
CA THR A 226 12.38 -9.94 -4.34
C THR A 226 13.39 -10.95 -3.79
N LEU A 227 13.12 -12.26 -3.93
CA LEU A 227 14.03 -13.33 -3.53
C LEU A 227 15.29 -13.34 -4.40
N LEU A 228 15.14 -13.19 -5.72
CA LEU A 228 16.24 -13.10 -6.68
C LEU A 228 17.14 -11.90 -6.37
N ALA A 229 16.55 -10.71 -6.11
CA ALA A 229 17.31 -9.52 -5.74
C ALA A 229 18.13 -9.73 -4.45
N LYS A 230 17.55 -10.39 -3.43
CA LYS A 230 18.27 -10.76 -2.21
C LYS A 230 19.39 -11.77 -2.47
N ALA A 231 19.16 -12.74 -3.35
CA ALA A 231 20.15 -13.72 -3.71
C ALA A 231 21.35 -13.11 -4.46
N VAL A 232 21.12 -12.13 -5.34
CA VAL A 232 22.18 -11.35 -5.99
C VAL A 232 23.07 -10.65 -4.94
N ALA A 233 22.47 -10.00 -3.97
CA ALA A 233 23.21 -9.33 -2.90
C ALA A 233 23.96 -10.32 -1.98
N GLY A 234 23.32 -11.44 -1.65
CA GLY A 234 23.92 -12.49 -0.82
C GLY A 234 25.05 -13.24 -1.52
N GLU A 235 24.95 -13.44 -2.85
CA GLU A 235 25.98 -14.05 -3.66
C GLU A 235 27.17 -13.09 -3.88
N ALA A 236 26.90 -11.79 -4.04
CA ALA A 236 27.91 -10.74 -4.13
C ALA A 236 28.51 -10.35 -2.77
N GLU A 237 27.92 -10.75 -1.66
CA GLU A 237 28.29 -10.42 -0.27
C GLU A 237 28.31 -8.90 0.03
N VAL A 238 27.46 -8.13 -0.65
CA VAL A 238 27.35 -6.68 -0.50
C VAL A 238 26.15 -6.25 0.35
N PRO A 239 26.19 -5.04 0.93
CA PRO A 239 25.04 -4.43 1.60
C PRO A 239 23.82 -4.31 0.69
N PHE A 240 22.64 -4.62 1.22
CA PHE A 240 21.36 -4.62 0.53
C PHE A 240 20.39 -3.67 1.22
N PHE A 241 19.98 -2.62 0.51
CA PHE A 241 19.03 -1.63 0.97
C PHE A 241 17.68 -1.88 0.31
N SER A 242 16.74 -2.46 1.05
CA SER A 242 15.40 -2.78 0.52
C SER A 242 14.37 -1.75 0.93
N VAL A 243 13.59 -1.27 -0.03
CA VAL A 243 12.51 -0.33 0.17
C VAL A 243 11.35 -0.65 -0.77
N SER A 244 10.11 -0.44 -0.33
CA SER A 244 8.95 -0.47 -1.24
C SER A 244 8.75 0.91 -1.86
N GLY A 245 8.38 0.96 -3.13
CA GLY A 245 8.01 2.20 -3.83
C GLY A 245 6.91 2.98 -3.09
N SER A 246 5.97 2.29 -2.47
CA SER A 246 4.93 2.90 -1.65
C SER A 246 5.45 3.71 -0.45
N SER A 247 6.63 3.35 0.09
CA SER A 247 7.26 4.06 1.22
C SER A 247 7.75 5.47 0.89
N PHE A 248 7.83 5.81 -0.39
CA PHE A 248 8.20 7.14 -0.84
C PHE A 248 7.00 8.07 -1.05
N ILE A 249 5.78 7.54 -0.97
CA ILE A 249 4.55 8.31 -1.14
C ILE A 249 4.13 8.85 0.21
N GLU A 250 4.12 10.18 0.35
CA GLU A 250 3.75 10.89 1.58
C GLU A 250 2.73 11.98 1.28
N MET A 251 2.06 12.46 2.34
CA MET A 251 1.10 13.56 2.21
C MET A 251 1.77 14.93 2.02
N PHE A 252 3.04 15.06 2.43
CA PHE A 252 3.78 16.32 2.37
C PHE A 252 4.76 16.33 1.21
N VAL A 253 4.62 17.33 0.34
CA VAL A 253 5.48 17.53 -0.83
C VAL A 253 6.95 17.66 -0.41
N GLY A 254 7.82 16.90 -1.08
CA GLY A 254 9.27 16.92 -0.87
C GLY A 254 9.82 15.93 0.16
N VAL A 255 8.97 15.28 0.96
CA VAL A 255 9.43 14.26 1.94
C VAL A 255 9.91 13.01 1.22
N GLY A 256 9.17 12.52 0.22
CA GLY A 256 9.57 11.38 -0.61
C GLY A 256 10.90 11.63 -1.32
N ALA A 257 11.06 12.80 -1.93
CA ALA A 257 12.32 13.18 -2.57
C ALA A 257 13.51 13.24 -1.60
N SER A 258 13.31 13.70 -0.37
CA SER A 258 14.36 13.65 0.67
C SER A 258 14.74 12.23 1.04
N ARG A 259 13.75 11.33 1.18
CA ARG A 259 14.01 9.91 1.47
C ARG A 259 14.78 9.21 0.35
N VAL A 260 14.46 9.51 -0.89
CA VAL A 260 15.24 9.00 -2.04
C VAL A 260 16.70 9.43 -1.92
N ARG A 261 16.95 10.72 -1.68
CA ARG A 261 18.32 11.24 -1.51
C ARG A 261 19.07 10.56 -0.37
N ASP A 262 18.42 10.44 0.80
CA ASP A 262 19.03 9.80 1.97
C ASP A 262 19.40 8.33 1.69
N LEU A 263 18.54 7.58 0.99
CA LEU A 263 18.78 6.20 0.58
C LEU A 263 20.00 6.09 -0.33
N PHE A 264 20.05 6.90 -1.38
CA PHE A 264 21.15 6.89 -2.34
C PHE A 264 22.48 7.33 -1.71
N ASP A 265 22.46 8.34 -0.83
CA ASP A 265 23.64 8.79 -0.09
C ASP A 265 24.17 7.71 0.88
N GLN A 266 23.27 6.94 1.51
CA GLN A 266 23.68 5.85 2.38
C GLN A 266 24.29 4.70 1.58
N ALA A 267 23.67 4.29 0.48
CA ALA A 267 24.19 3.26 -0.40
C ALA A 267 25.56 3.63 -0.99
N LYS A 268 25.77 4.90 -1.37
CA LYS A 268 27.09 5.42 -1.82
C LYS A 268 28.16 5.32 -0.75
N LYS A 269 27.82 5.53 0.53
CA LYS A 269 28.77 5.42 1.66
C LYS A 269 29.17 3.99 1.95
N GLU A 270 28.30 3.02 1.66
CA GLU A 270 28.53 1.60 1.90
C GLU A 270 28.83 0.84 0.59
N ALA A 271 29.27 1.53 -0.44
CA ALA A 271 29.62 0.92 -1.74
C ALA A 271 30.83 -0.04 -1.61
N PRO A 272 30.86 -1.19 -2.32
CA PRO A 272 29.83 -1.66 -3.25
C PRO A 272 28.53 -2.10 -2.55
N SER A 273 27.37 -1.72 -3.10
CA SER A 273 26.08 -1.98 -2.48
C SER A 273 24.95 -2.12 -3.52
N ILE A 274 23.85 -2.69 -3.10
CA ILE A 274 22.62 -2.82 -3.91
C ILE A 274 21.48 -2.05 -3.25
N ILE A 275 20.82 -1.19 -4.02
CA ILE A 275 19.51 -0.62 -3.67
C ILE A 275 18.44 -1.47 -4.35
N PHE A 276 17.47 -1.96 -3.61
CA PHE A 276 16.32 -2.67 -4.14
C PHE A 276 15.02 -1.91 -3.87
N ILE A 277 14.30 -1.60 -4.96
CA ILE A 277 13.02 -0.89 -4.91
C ILE A 277 11.94 -1.86 -5.37
N ASP A 278 11.16 -2.37 -4.42
CA ASP A 278 10.01 -3.20 -4.75
C ASP A 278 8.79 -2.34 -5.12
N GLU A 279 7.88 -2.89 -5.92
CA GLU A 279 6.68 -2.18 -6.38
C GLU A 279 7.01 -0.79 -6.98
N LEU A 280 7.97 -0.74 -7.90
CA LEU A 280 8.41 0.51 -8.52
C LEU A 280 7.25 1.28 -9.17
N ASP A 281 6.22 0.58 -9.64
CA ASP A 281 5.01 1.13 -10.24
C ASP A 281 4.22 2.04 -9.30
N ALA A 282 4.42 1.95 -7.98
CA ALA A 282 3.79 2.88 -7.03
C ALA A 282 4.23 4.34 -7.26
N ILE A 283 5.51 4.57 -7.59
CA ILE A 283 6.07 5.91 -7.85
C ILE A 283 6.34 6.18 -9.32
N GLY A 284 6.61 5.14 -10.11
CA GLY A 284 7.04 5.22 -11.50
C GLY A 284 5.95 5.37 -12.53
N LYS A 285 4.69 5.64 -12.15
CA LYS A 285 3.55 5.69 -13.08
C LYS A 285 3.62 6.88 -14.02
N SER A 286 3.35 6.64 -15.32
CA SER A 286 3.33 7.65 -16.38
C SER A 286 2.28 8.74 -16.16
N ARG A 287 2.59 9.99 -16.55
CA ARG A 287 1.75 11.20 -16.46
C ARG A 287 0.41 11.07 -17.18
N ALA A 288 0.35 10.28 -18.25
CA ALA A 288 -0.84 10.13 -19.10
C ALA A 288 -2.06 9.50 -18.39
N MET A 289 -1.88 8.94 -17.19
CA MET A 289 -2.93 8.21 -16.44
C MET A 289 -3.42 8.92 -15.17
N GLY A 290 -3.03 10.18 -14.91
CA GLY A 290 -3.31 10.87 -13.65
C GLY A 290 -4.53 11.78 -13.69
N HIS A 291 -5.42 11.66 -12.70
CA HIS A 291 -6.47 12.64 -12.38
C HIS A 291 -5.84 13.85 -11.67
N ILE A 292 -6.42 15.01 -11.87
CA ILE A 292 -6.02 16.32 -11.32
C ILE A 292 -6.05 16.26 -9.77
N GLY A 293 -4.90 16.48 -9.11
CA GLY A 293 -4.82 16.73 -7.68
C GLY A 293 -4.22 15.57 -6.86
N GLY A 294 -2.90 15.48 -6.77
CA GLY A 294 -2.15 14.54 -5.92
C GLY A 294 -0.89 13.96 -6.56
N ASN A 295 -0.55 14.41 -7.75
CA ASN A 295 0.57 13.85 -8.52
C ASN A 295 1.92 14.58 -8.27
N ASP A 296 1.90 15.80 -7.71
CA ASP A 296 3.10 16.64 -7.60
C ASP A 296 4.19 16.01 -6.73
N GLU A 297 3.80 15.34 -5.64
CA GLU A 297 4.75 14.69 -4.72
C GLU A 297 5.38 13.45 -5.36
N ARG A 298 4.56 12.62 -6.02
CA ARG A 298 5.07 11.43 -6.74
C ARG A 298 6.01 11.82 -7.88
N GLU A 299 5.63 12.85 -8.65
CA GLU A 299 6.45 13.36 -9.74
C GLU A 299 7.78 13.93 -9.23
N GLN A 300 7.75 14.68 -8.13
CA GLN A 300 8.96 15.21 -7.50
C GLN A 300 9.87 14.07 -7.01
N THR A 301 9.29 13.05 -6.40
CA THR A 301 10.01 11.87 -5.91
C THR A 301 10.62 11.08 -7.06
N LEU A 302 9.85 10.86 -8.15
CA LEU A 302 10.35 10.22 -9.37
C LEU A 302 11.51 11.01 -9.99
N ASN A 303 11.34 12.33 -10.15
CA ASN A 303 12.39 13.19 -10.71
C ASN A 303 13.65 13.18 -9.84
N GLN A 304 13.52 13.14 -8.50
CA GLN A 304 14.67 13.01 -7.60
C GLN A 304 15.37 11.65 -7.80
N MET A 305 14.61 10.55 -7.91
CA MET A 305 15.18 9.22 -8.16
C MET A 305 15.94 9.18 -9.48
N LEU A 306 15.37 9.74 -10.55
CA LEU A 306 16.05 9.86 -11.85
C LEU A 306 17.34 10.68 -11.73
N ALA A 307 17.32 11.79 -11.01
CA ALA A 307 18.50 12.64 -10.79
C ALA A 307 19.59 11.91 -10.00
N GLU A 308 19.22 11.13 -8.96
CA GLU A 308 20.19 10.33 -8.20
C GLU A 308 20.82 9.21 -9.04
N MET A 309 20.03 8.54 -9.89
CA MET A 309 20.53 7.51 -10.81
C MET A 309 21.47 8.12 -11.86
N ASP A 310 21.13 9.28 -12.42
CA ASP A 310 21.98 9.99 -13.37
C ASP A 310 23.29 10.46 -12.70
N GLY A 311 23.24 10.80 -11.41
CA GLY A 311 24.36 11.26 -10.59
C GLY A 311 25.33 10.17 -10.13
N PHE A 312 25.12 8.90 -10.45
CA PHE A 312 26.11 7.86 -10.18
C PHE A 312 27.33 8.02 -11.10
N GLY A 313 28.47 8.36 -10.50
CA GLY A 313 29.78 8.35 -11.17
C GLY A 313 30.35 6.93 -11.28
N ALA A 314 31.34 6.75 -12.16
CA ALA A 314 32.06 5.48 -12.31
C ALA A 314 32.81 5.04 -11.02
N GLU A 315 32.98 5.96 -10.06
CA GLU A 315 33.78 5.74 -8.85
C GLU A 315 33.00 5.05 -7.69
N SER A 316 31.65 4.95 -7.79
CA SER A 316 30.86 4.33 -6.73
C SER A 316 30.06 3.16 -7.30
N PRO A 317 30.47 1.90 -7.06
CA PRO A 317 29.78 0.71 -7.57
C PRO A 317 28.51 0.45 -6.75
N VAL A 318 27.44 1.20 -7.07
CA VAL A 318 26.08 0.99 -6.55
C VAL A 318 25.19 0.57 -7.71
N ILE A 319 24.47 -0.54 -7.53
CA ILE A 319 23.50 -1.03 -8.51
C ILE A 319 22.09 -0.86 -7.94
N VAL A 320 21.18 -0.33 -8.74
CA VAL A 320 19.78 -0.21 -8.40
C VAL A 320 19.02 -1.37 -9.03
N LEU A 321 18.49 -2.28 -8.23
CA LEU A 321 17.51 -3.28 -8.67
C LEU A 321 16.12 -2.74 -8.39
N ALA A 322 15.20 -2.87 -9.31
CA ALA A 322 13.79 -2.57 -9.06
C ALA A 322 12.91 -3.74 -9.49
N ALA A 323 11.77 -3.91 -8.86
CA ALA A 323 10.80 -4.91 -9.24
C ALA A 323 9.44 -4.27 -9.53
N THR A 324 8.78 -4.78 -10.58
CA THR A 324 7.40 -4.39 -10.92
C THR A 324 6.65 -5.58 -11.51
N ASN A 325 5.34 -5.61 -11.24
CA ASN A 325 4.42 -6.53 -11.90
C ASN A 325 3.79 -5.89 -13.16
N ARG A 326 4.03 -4.58 -13.39
CA ARG A 326 3.32 -3.77 -14.39
C ARG A 326 4.26 -2.83 -15.13
N PRO A 327 5.16 -3.35 -15.95
CA PRO A 327 6.15 -2.53 -16.65
C PRO A 327 5.52 -1.51 -17.62
N GLU A 328 4.34 -1.82 -18.14
CA GLU A 328 3.63 -1.01 -19.12
C GLU A 328 3.11 0.34 -18.59
N ILE A 329 2.97 0.48 -17.28
CA ILE A 329 2.52 1.75 -16.68
C ILE A 329 3.66 2.67 -16.27
N LEU A 330 4.91 2.18 -16.34
CA LEU A 330 6.08 2.95 -15.95
C LEU A 330 6.32 4.12 -16.90
N ASP A 331 6.83 5.21 -16.33
CA ASP A 331 7.29 6.35 -17.13
C ASP A 331 8.48 5.93 -18.03
N PRO A 332 8.39 6.17 -19.34
CA PRO A 332 9.49 5.82 -20.28
C PRO A 332 10.84 6.44 -19.89
N ALA A 333 10.85 7.53 -19.13
CA ALA A 333 12.08 8.14 -18.64
C ALA A 333 12.89 7.22 -17.71
N LEU A 334 12.22 6.29 -17.00
CA LEU A 334 12.89 5.28 -16.18
C LEU A 334 13.68 4.26 -16.98
N LEU A 335 13.22 3.96 -18.21
CA LEU A 335 13.76 2.91 -19.08
C LEU A 335 14.85 3.43 -20.05
N ARG A 336 15.27 4.70 -19.89
CA ARG A 336 16.32 5.28 -20.72
C ARG A 336 17.72 4.76 -20.31
N PRO A 337 18.66 4.66 -21.28
CA PRO A 337 20.04 4.28 -20.98
C PRO A 337 20.65 5.12 -19.86
N GLY A 338 21.35 4.45 -18.94
CA GLY A 338 21.91 5.06 -17.73
C GLY A 338 20.99 5.07 -16.51
N ARG A 339 19.78 4.48 -16.61
CA ARG A 339 18.80 4.28 -15.53
C ARG A 339 18.48 2.79 -15.44
N PHE A 340 17.22 2.37 -15.66
CA PHE A 340 16.87 0.95 -15.78
C PHE A 340 17.04 0.51 -17.24
N ASP A 341 18.25 0.37 -17.65
CA ASP A 341 18.63 0.06 -19.03
C ASP A 341 18.65 -1.44 -19.35
N ARG A 342 18.57 -2.29 -18.31
CA ARG A 342 18.40 -3.74 -18.47
C ARG A 342 17.07 -4.17 -17.81
N GLN A 343 16.30 -4.97 -18.54
CA GLN A 343 15.07 -5.59 -18.02
C GLN A 343 15.27 -7.09 -17.97
N VAL A 344 15.05 -7.70 -16.82
CA VAL A 344 15.15 -9.14 -16.60
C VAL A 344 13.75 -9.70 -16.35
N LEU A 345 13.32 -10.60 -17.20
CA LEU A 345 12.03 -11.26 -17.06
C LEU A 345 12.13 -12.38 -16.01
N VAL A 346 11.29 -12.29 -14.97
CA VAL A 346 11.13 -13.32 -13.94
C VAL A 346 9.73 -13.91 -14.09
N ASP A 347 9.59 -14.87 -14.99
CA ASP A 347 8.31 -15.45 -15.37
C ASP A 347 7.88 -16.57 -14.41
N LYS A 348 6.70 -17.13 -14.64
CA LYS A 348 6.24 -18.33 -13.95
C LYS A 348 7.15 -19.50 -14.29
N PRO A 349 7.41 -20.39 -13.30
CA PRO A 349 8.31 -21.52 -13.53
C PRO A 349 7.74 -22.52 -14.53
N ASP A 350 8.59 -23.07 -15.38
CA ASP A 350 8.32 -24.22 -16.21
C ASP A 350 8.17 -25.49 -15.36
N PHE A 351 7.92 -26.65 -15.99
CA PHE A 351 7.75 -27.92 -15.25
C PHE A 351 8.97 -28.24 -14.38
N LYS A 352 10.17 -28.12 -14.93
CA LYS A 352 11.43 -28.40 -14.20
C LYS A 352 11.59 -27.44 -13.02
N GLY A 353 11.37 -26.16 -13.26
CA GLY A 353 11.44 -25.12 -12.22
C GLY A 353 10.42 -25.36 -11.11
N ARG A 354 9.18 -25.81 -11.44
CA ARG A 354 8.21 -26.16 -10.40
C ARG A 354 8.67 -27.32 -9.53
N VAL A 355 9.23 -28.38 -10.13
CA VAL A 355 9.80 -29.51 -9.36
C VAL A 355 10.91 -29.04 -8.43
N GLU A 356 11.81 -28.19 -8.92
CA GLU A 356 12.91 -27.63 -8.12
C GLU A 356 12.41 -26.76 -6.98
N ILE A 357 11.43 -25.87 -7.22
CA ILE A 357 10.80 -25.03 -6.21
C ILE A 357 10.13 -25.87 -5.14
N LEU A 358 9.35 -26.88 -5.53
CA LEU A 358 8.72 -27.81 -4.59
C LEU A 358 9.78 -28.51 -3.73
N LYS A 359 10.87 -29.00 -4.33
CA LYS A 359 11.99 -29.62 -3.59
C LYS A 359 12.66 -28.66 -2.59
N VAL A 360 12.84 -27.38 -2.96
CA VAL A 360 13.43 -26.38 -2.07
C VAL A 360 12.53 -26.14 -0.85
N HIS A 361 11.22 -25.95 -1.06
CA HIS A 361 10.29 -25.70 0.04
C HIS A 361 9.99 -26.96 0.86
N ALA A 362 10.13 -28.15 0.28
CA ALA A 362 9.98 -29.42 0.98
C ALA A 362 11.13 -29.78 1.94
N LYS A 363 12.31 -29.13 1.81
CA LYS A 363 13.50 -29.45 2.65
C LYS A 363 13.23 -29.42 4.16
N ASN A 364 12.32 -28.55 4.60
CA ASN A 364 11.99 -28.37 6.02
C ASN A 364 10.67 -29.06 6.42
N VAL A 365 10.08 -29.84 5.53
CA VAL A 365 8.80 -30.53 5.74
C VAL A 365 9.07 -32.03 5.71
N LYS A 366 8.51 -32.76 6.67
CA LYS A 366 8.64 -34.22 6.71
C LYS A 366 7.64 -34.83 5.73
N LEU A 367 8.12 -35.20 4.55
CA LEU A 367 7.33 -35.90 3.54
C LEU A 367 7.39 -37.43 3.77
N ALA A 368 6.34 -38.12 3.42
CA ALA A 368 6.33 -39.60 3.32
C ALA A 368 7.11 -40.04 2.07
N ASP A 369 7.67 -41.25 2.10
CA ASP A 369 8.50 -41.79 1.00
C ASP A 369 7.72 -41.94 -0.32
N GLU A 370 6.40 -42.04 -0.26
CA GLU A 370 5.48 -42.18 -1.40
C GLU A 370 5.19 -40.86 -2.13
N VAL A 371 5.66 -39.70 -1.62
CA VAL A 371 5.32 -38.38 -2.20
C VAL A 371 6.08 -38.16 -3.49
N ASP A 372 5.36 -38.10 -4.60
CA ASP A 372 5.87 -37.71 -5.92
C ASP A 372 5.65 -36.24 -6.18
N LEU A 373 6.75 -35.44 -6.05
CA LEU A 373 6.74 -34.01 -6.34
C LEU A 373 6.63 -33.70 -7.83
N GLU A 374 6.96 -34.64 -8.72
CA GLU A 374 6.80 -34.45 -10.17
C GLU A 374 5.31 -34.53 -10.57
N GLU A 375 4.55 -35.45 -9.95
CA GLU A 375 3.10 -35.47 -10.12
C GLU A 375 2.46 -34.17 -9.66
N ILE A 376 2.88 -33.65 -8.50
CA ILE A 376 2.39 -32.37 -7.98
C ILE A 376 2.77 -31.21 -8.91
N ALA A 377 3.99 -31.22 -9.46
CA ALA A 377 4.41 -30.20 -10.43
C ALA A 377 3.58 -30.24 -11.73
N LYS A 378 3.13 -31.40 -12.18
CA LYS A 378 2.18 -31.53 -13.32
C LYS A 378 0.84 -30.88 -12.98
N LEU A 379 0.29 -31.15 -11.80
CA LEU A 379 -1.00 -30.62 -11.35
C LEU A 379 -0.96 -29.09 -11.12
N THR A 380 0.22 -28.49 -10.95
CA THR A 380 0.40 -27.07 -10.63
C THR A 380 0.87 -26.22 -11.81
N ALA A 381 0.55 -26.63 -13.04
CA ALA A 381 0.88 -25.87 -14.25
C ALA A 381 0.30 -24.45 -14.19
N GLY A 382 1.14 -23.43 -14.48
CA GLY A 382 0.74 -22.03 -14.49
C GLY A 382 0.70 -21.35 -13.11
N LEU A 383 1.03 -22.04 -12.02
CA LEU A 383 1.18 -21.45 -10.69
C LEU A 383 2.56 -20.77 -10.54
N ALA A 384 2.61 -19.74 -9.71
CA ALA A 384 3.85 -19.04 -9.38
C ALA A 384 4.59 -19.73 -8.23
N GLY A 385 5.86 -19.34 -8.00
CA GLY A 385 6.67 -19.92 -6.92
C GLY A 385 6.08 -19.75 -5.53
N ALA A 386 5.43 -18.61 -5.26
CA ALA A 386 4.74 -18.38 -4.00
C ALA A 386 3.54 -19.31 -3.78
N ASP A 387 2.82 -19.65 -4.86
CA ASP A 387 1.69 -20.58 -4.79
C ASP A 387 2.19 -21.99 -4.45
N LEU A 388 3.31 -22.42 -5.05
CA LEU A 388 3.95 -23.71 -4.78
C LEU A 388 4.45 -23.82 -3.33
N ALA A 389 5.06 -22.73 -2.81
CA ALA A 389 5.46 -22.64 -1.41
C ALA A 389 4.26 -22.78 -0.47
N ASN A 390 3.15 -22.11 -0.81
CA ASN A 390 1.92 -22.19 -0.04
C ASN A 390 1.30 -23.59 -0.06
N ILE A 391 1.36 -24.31 -1.20
CA ILE A 391 0.88 -25.69 -1.31
C ILE A 391 1.64 -26.62 -0.36
N ILE A 392 2.96 -26.52 -0.31
CA ILE A 392 3.77 -27.32 0.64
C ILE A 392 3.37 -27.01 2.09
N ASN A 393 3.20 -25.74 2.42
CA ASN A 393 2.78 -25.33 3.75
C ASN A 393 1.37 -25.81 4.12
N GLU A 394 0.41 -25.69 3.18
CA GLU A 394 -0.97 -26.14 3.39
C GLU A 394 -1.03 -27.66 3.54
N ALA A 395 -0.23 -28.42 2.77
CA ALA A 395 -0.14 -29.86 2.91
C ALA A 395 0.39 -30.28 4.30
N ALA A 396 1.39 -29.56 4.82
CA ALA A 396 1.90 -29.77 6.16
C ALA A 396 0.85 -29.46 7.24
N LEU A 397 0.07 -28.38 7.05
CA LEU A 397 -1.04 -28.06 7.95
C LEU A 397 -2.15 -29.11 7.93
N LEU A 398 -2.43 -29.68 6.75
CA LEU A 398 -3.40 -30.78 6.60
C LEU A 398 -2.95 -32.03 7.36
N ALA A 399 -1.72 -32.48 7.14
CA ALA A 399 -1.14 -33.60 7.87
C ALA A 399 -1.17 -33.39 9.40
N GLY A 400 -0.87 -32.17 9.86
CA GLY A 400 -0.95 -31.82 11.28
C GLY A 400 -2.39 -31.89 11.85
N ARG A 401 -3.40 -31.46 11.08
CA ARG A 401 -4.82 -31.56 11.49
C ARG A 401 -5.28 -33.02 11.62
N GLU A 402 -4.76 -33.89 10.74
CA GLU A 402 -5.06 -35.32 10.74
C GLU A 402 -4.19 -36.13 11.70
N SER A 403 -3.32 -35.43 12.47
CA SER A 403 -2.38 -36.04 13.43
C SER A 403 -1.45 -37.08 12.77
N GLN A 404 -1.07 -36.84 11.51
CA GLN A 404 -0.13 -37.67 10.77
C GLN A 404 1.31 -37.31 11.13
N GLU A 405 2.25 -38.24 11.05
CA GLU A 405 3.66 -38.02 11.32
C GLU A 405 4.43 -37.41 10.14
N SER A 406 3.89 -37.50 8.94
CA SER A 406 4.48 -37.00 7.69
C SER A 406 3.37 -36.62 6.70
N VAL A 407 3.73 -35.75 5.76
CA VAL A 407 2.83 -35.31 4.67
C VAL A 407 2.75 -36.43 3.63
N THR A 408 1.54 -36.88 3.32
CA THR A 408 1.26 -37.90 2.32
C THR A 408 0.99 -37.31 0.94
N GLN A 409 0.99 -38.13 -0.11
CA GLN A 409 0.59 -37.71 -1.46
C GLN A 409 -0.83 -37.13 -1.49
N GLN A 410 -1.73 -37.70 -0.69
CA GLN A 410 -3.12 -37.24 -0.60
C GLN A 410 -3.20 -35.81 0.02
N ASN A 411 -2.41 -35.53 1.06
CA ASN A 411 -2.35 -34.16 1.61
C ASN A 411 -1.83 -33.16 0.58
N MET A 412 -0.85 -33.56 -0.25
CA MET A 412 -0.33 -32.72 -1.33
C MET A 412 -1.39 -32.43 -2.40
N LYS A 413 -2.12 -33.46 -2.86
CA LYS A 413 -3.22 -33.29 -3.84
C LYS A 413 -4.31 -32.38 -3.29
N GLU A 414 -4.75 -32.59 -2.05
CA GLU A 414 -5.76 -31.74 -1.40
C GLU A 414 -5.26 -30.28 -1.24
N ALA A 415 -3.97 -30.06 -0.93
CA ALA A 415 -3.39 -28.71 -0.86
C ALA A 415 -3.39 -28.03 -2.23
N VAL A 416 -3.11 -28.75 -3.33
CA VAL A 416 -3.24 -28.23 -4.70
C VAL A 416 -4.68 -27.83 -4.99
N GLU A 417 -5.63 -28.70 -4.68
CA GLU A 417 -7.05 -28.40 -4.89
C GLU A 417 -7.51 -27.17 -4.10
N ARG A 418 -7.04 -27.01 -2.85
CA ARG A 418 -7.32 -25.82 -2.06
C ARG A 418 -6.72 -24.56 -2.65
N ALA A 419 -5.53 -24.63 -3.20
CA ALA A 419 -4.88 -23.49 -3.85
C ALA A 419 -5.64 -23.06 -5.12
N ILE A 420 -6.17 -24.00 -5.90
CA ILE A 420 -6.85 -23.73 -7.18
C ILE A 420 -8.34 -23.42 -6.98
N ALA A 421 -9.06 -24.27 -6.24
CA ALA A 421 -10.53 -24.21 -6.12
C ALA A 421 -11.02 -23.64 -4.78
N GLY A 422 -10.11 -23.45 -3.81
CA GLY A 422 -10.44 -22.96 -2.47
C GLY A 422 -10.87 -24.06 -1.50
N LEU A 423 -11.24 -23.66 -0.28
CA LEU A 423 -11.65 -24.58 0.78
C LEU A 423 -12.98 -25.26 0.47
N GLU A 424 -13.06 -26.54 0.78
CA GLU A 424 -14.30 -27.33 0.74
C GLU A 424 -15.32 -26.80 1.76
N LYS A 425 -16.57 -26.59 1.32
CA LYS A 425 -17.68 -26.10 2.15
C LYS A 425 -18.56 -27.24 2.65
N LYS A 426 -18.10 -28.00 3.61
CA LYS A 426 -18.82 -29.11 4.24
C LYS A 426 -20.19 -28.74 4.85
N SER A 427 -20.39 -27.48 5.19
CA SER A 427 -21.63 -26.98 5.81
C SER A 427 -22.70 -26.57 4.80
N ARG A 428 -22.38 -26.42 3.52
CA ARG A 428 -23.33 -25.97 2.51
C ARG A 428 -24.17 -27.15 2.02
N ARG A 429 -25.39 -27.26 2.53
CA ARG A 429 -26.36 -28.24 2.03
C ARG A 429 -26.91 -27.77 0.70
N ILE A 430 -26.56 -28.49 -0.37
CA ILE A 430 -27.14 -28.28 -1.70
C ILE A 430 -28.43 -29.12 -1.73
N SER A 431 -29.50 -28.60 -2.33
CA SER A 431 -30.71 -29.37 -2.52
C SER A 431 -30.48 -30.52 -3.49
N PRO A 432 -31.20 -31.67 -3.39
CA PRO A 432 -31.05 -32.78 -4.33
C PRO A 432 -31.25 -32.35 -5.80
N LYS A 433 -32.14 -31.38 -6.04
CA LYS A 433 -32.38 -30.81 -7.38
C LYS A 433 -31.13 -30.07 -7.89
N GLU A 434 -30.55 -29.21 -7.06
CA GLU A 434 -29.33 -28.46 -7.43
C GLU A 434 -28.14 -29.42 -7.60
N LYS A 435 -27.98 -30.41 -6.70
CA LYS A 435 -26.91 -31.42 -6.81
C LYS A 435 -26.95 -32.13 -8.15
N ARG A 436 -28.17 -32.50 -8.62
CA ARG A 436 -28.37 -33.10 -9.93
C ARG A 436 -27.99 -32.17 -11.08
N ILE A 437 -28.37 -30.90 -11.01
CA ILE A 437 -28.02 -29.89 -12.03
C ILE A 437 -26.50 -29.77 -12.13
N VAL A 438 -25.81 -29.60 -10.99
CA VAL A 438 -24.36 -29.51 -10.94
C VAL A 438 -23.68 -30.77 -11.47
N ALA A 439 -24.19 -31.96 -11.13
CA ALA A 439 -23.63 -33.23 -11.64
C ALA A 439 -23.70 -33.33 -13.16
N TYR A 440 -24.83 -32.98 -13.79
CA TYR A 440 -24.90 -32.93 -15.26
C TYR A 440 -24.01 -31.85 -15.85
N HIS A 441 -23.92 -30.68 -15.22
CA HIS A 441 -23.08 -29.56 -15.65
C HIS A 441 -21.60 -29.99 -15.70
N GLU A 442 -21.06 -30.51 -14.60
CA GLU A 442 -19.67 -30.96 -14.51
C GLU A 442 -19.39 -32.19 -15.41
N SER A 443 -20.34 -33.14 -15.51
CA SER A 443 -20.22 -34.23 -16.47
C SER A 443 -20.17 -33.74 -17.90
N GLY A 444 -20.93 -32.68 -18.25
CA GLY A 444 -20.89 -32.03 -19.55
C GLY A 444 -19.51 -31.51 -19.91
N HIS A 445 -18.88 -30.77 -18.98
CA HIS A 445 -17.49 -30.31 -19.16
C HIS A 445 -16.52 -31.47 -19.32
N ALA A 446 -16.65 -32.52 -18.50
CA ALA A 446 -15.76 -33.65 -18.50
C ALA A 446 -15.86 -34.46 -19.81
N VAL A 447 -17.07 -34.80 -20.27
CA VAL A 447 -17.27 -35.57 -21.51
C VAL A 447 -16.77 -34.78 -22.72
N VAL A 448 -17.10 -33.48 -22.82
CA VAL A 448 -16.62 -32.64 -23.94
C VAL A 448 -15.10 -32.51 -23.90
N SER A 449 -14.51 -32.29 -22.70
CA SER A 449 -13.05 -32.19 -22.56
C SER A 449 -12.35 -33.49 -22.99
N GLN A 450 -12.83 -34.65 -22.57
CA GLN A 450 -12.19 -35.92 -22.84
C GLN A 450 -12.38 -36.42 -24.30
N THR A 451 -13.41 -35.92 -24.98
CA THR A 451 -13.77 -36.39 -26.35
C THR A 451 -13.43 -35.38 -27.45
N THR A 452 -12.93 -34.16 -27.11
CA THR A 452 -12.57 -33.13 -28.09
C THR A 452 -11.07 -33.11 -28.31
N LYS A 453 -10.62 -33.24 -29.57
CA LYS A 453 -9.22 -33.17 -29.95
C LYS A 453 -8.65 -31.79 -29.67
N GLY A 454 -7.51 -31.73 -29.02
CA GLY A 454 -6.84 -30.46 -28.61
C GLY A 454 -7.35 -29.88 -27.30
N SER A 455 -8.29 -30.53 -26.62
CA SER A 455 -8.71 -30.23 -25.27
C SER A 455 -7.68 -30.71 -24.23
N LYS A 456 -7.80 -30.20 -23.02
CA LYS A 456 -6.98 -30.60 -21.86
C LYS A 456 -7.56 -31.88 -21.24
N ASN A 457 -6.69 -32.77 -20.71
CA ASN A 457 -7.16 -33.97 -20.04
C ASN A 457 -7.85 -33.65 -18.71
N VAL A 458 -8.94 -34.36 -18.44
CA VAL A 458 -9.67 -34.28 -17.16
C VAL A 458 -8.90 -35.04 -16.09
N ASN A 459 -8.54 -34.40 -15.01
CA ASN A 459 -7.89 -35.04 -13.87
C ASN A 459 -8.87 -35.38 -12.75
N LYS A 460 -9.90 -34.57 -12.59
CA LYS A 460 -10.88 -34.76 -11.52
C LYS A 460 -12.17 -34.03 -11.85
N VAL A 461 -13.29 -34.65 -11.53
CA VAL A 461 -14.63 -34.05 -11.57
C VAL A 461 -15.21 -34.11 -10.16
N SER A 462 -15.69 -32.99 -9.64
CA SER A 462 -16.25 -32.93 -8.28
C SER A 462 -17.49 -32.06 -8.22
N ILE A 463 -18.49 -32.53 -7.51
CA ILE A 463 -19.71 -31.78 -7.20
C ILE A 463 -19.75 -31.29 -5.75
N ILE A 464 -18.62 -31.34 -5.07
CA ILE A 464 -18.45 -30.80 -3.73
C ILE A 464 -18.21 -29.30 -3.85
N PRO A 465 -19.01 -28.42 -3.18
CA PRO A 465 -18.83 -26.98 -3.24
C PRO A 465 -17.51 -26.53 -2.67
N ARG A 466 -16.77 -25.70 -3.41
CA ARG A 466 -15.52 -25.08 -2.97
C ARG A 466 -15.54 -23.56 -3.16
N GLY A 467 -14.70 -22.84 -2.42
CA GLY A 467 -14.47 -21.40 -2.59
C GLY A 467 -15.71 -20.51 -2.45
N LEU A 468 -15.73 -19.37 -3.13
CA LEU A 468 -16.78 -18.35 -2.97
C LEU A 468 -18.05 -18.62 -3.79
N ALA A 469 -17.97 -19.29 -4.94
CA ALA A 469 -19.09 -19.42 -5.87
C ALA A 469 -19.22 -20.79 -6.55
N ALA A 470 -18.19 -21.63 -6.57
CA ALA A 470 -18.24 -22.90 -7.28
C ALA A 470 -19.09 -23.94 -6.52
N LEU A 471 -20.10 -24.49 -7.19
CA LEU A 471 -20.94 -25.61 -6.68
C LEU A 471 -20.36 -26.96 -7.03
N GLY A 472 -19.52 -27.02 -8.08
CA GLY A 472 -18.73 -28.13 -8.55
C GLY A 472 -17.50 -27.60 -9.29
N TYR A 473 -16.61 -28.45 -9.74
CA TYR A 473 -15.51 -28.11 -10.62
C TYR A 473 -14.97 -29.30 -11.37
N THR A 474 -14.53 -29.07 -12.59
CA THR A 474 -13.78 -30.02 -13.41
C THR A 474 -12.33 -29.54 -13.52
N LEU A 475 -11.40 -30.31 -12.96
CA LEU A 475 -9.97 -29.95 -12.97
C LEU A 475 -9.34 -30.51 -14.25
N ASN A 476 -8.96 -29.59 -15.14
CA ASN A 476 -8.24 -29.89 -16.36
C ASN A 476 -6.81 -29.39 -16.27
N THR A 477 -5.81 -30.19 -16.50
CA THR A 477 -4.41 -29.78 -16.54
C THR A 477 -3.81 -30.00 -17.92
N PRO A 478 -3.02 -29.04 -18.43
CA PRO A 478 -2.26 -29.26 -19.65
C PRO A 478 -1.16 -30.31 -19.41
N GLU A 479 -0.92 -31.16 -20.38
CA GLU A 479 0.13 -32.19 -20.31
C GLU A 479 1.53 -31.58 -20.33
N GLU A 480 1.72 -30.42 -21.02
CA GLU A 480 3.00 -29.72 -21.18
C GLU A 480 2.84 -28.22 -21.04
N ASN A 481 3.95 -27.51 -20.82
CA ASN A 481 4.01 -26.06 -20.92
C ASN A 481 3.92 -25.63 -22.38
N LYS A 482 2.72 -25.24 -22.84
CA LYS A 482 2.51 -24.75 -24.21
C LYS A 482 2.69 -23.24 -24.25
N TYR A 483 3.60 -22.78 -25.09
CA TYR A 483 3.80 -21.34 -25.36
C TYR A 483 2.99 -20.86 -26.57
N LEU A 484 2.57 -21.77 -27.45
CA LEU A 484 1.75 -21.46 -28.62
C LEU A 484 0.49 -22.29 -28.58
N VAL A 485 -0.66 -21.61 -28.69
CA VAL A 485 -1.98 -22.25 -28.73
C VAL A 485 -2.52 -22.15 -30.17
N GLN A 486 -2.93 -23.26 -30.75
CA GLN A 486 -3.46 -23.30 -32.10
C GLN A 486 -4.96 -22.98 -32.13
N LYS A 487 -5.48 -22.58 -33.30
CA LYS A 487 -6.90 -22.23 -33.49
C LYS A 487 -7.85 -23.32 -33.01
N HIS A 488 -7.57 -24.60 -33.34
CA HIS A 488 -8.41 -25.70 -32.95
C HIS A 488 -8.43 -25.95 -31.43
N GLU A 489 -7.32 -25.66 -30.73
CA GLU A 489 -7.25 -25.81 -29.28
C GLU A 489 -8.08 -24.73 -28.56
N LEU A 490 -8.07 -23.47 -29.08
CA LEU A 490 -8.93 -22.42 -28.57
C LEU A 490 -10.42 -22.73 -28.78
N ILE A 491 -10.77 -23.30 -29.94
CA ILE A 491 -12.13 -23.76 -30.21
C ILE A 491 -12.51 -24.94 -29.29
N ALA A 492 -11.60 -25.90 -29.07
CA ALA A 492 -11.83 -26.96 -28.11
C ALA A 492 -12.07 -26.47 -26.68
N GLU A 493 -11.33 -25.38 -26.25
CA GLU A 493 -11.58 -24.78 -24.95
C GLU A 493 -12.95 -24.08 -24.88
N VAL A 494 -13.41 -23.45 -25.96
CA VAL A 494 -14.77 -22.90 -26.07
C VAL A 494 -15.81 -24.03 -25.96
N ASP A 495 -15.62 -25.16 -26.65
CA ASP A 495 -16.54 -26.30 -26.60
C ASP A 495 -16.65 -26.86 -25.17
N VAL A 496 -15.53 -27.02 -24.47
CA VAL A 496 -15.53 -27.48 -23.08
C VAL A 496 -16.32 -26.50 -22.18
N LEU A 497 -16.11 -25.18 -22.33
CA LEU A 497 -16.84 -24.19 -21.56
C LEU A 497 -18.35 -24.19 -21.84
N LEU A 498 -18.75 -24.49 -23.07
CA LEU A 498 -20.17 -24.62 -23.44
C LEU A 498 -20.79 -25.96 -22.96
N GLY A 499 -19.97 -26.98 -22.61
CA GLY A 499 -20.37 -28.31 -22.21
C GLY A 499 -21.36 -28.35 -21.06
N GLY A 500 -21.08 -27.63 -19.98
CA GLY A 500 -21.95 -27.57 -18.81
C GLY A 500 -23.34 -27.01 -19.13
N ARG A 501 -23.40 -25.90 -19.87
CA ARG A 501 -24.67 -25.31 -20.30
C ARG A 501 -25.47 -26.20 -21.23
N ALA A 502 -24.82 -26.85 -22.17
CA ALA A 502 -25.45 -27.75 -23.11
C ALA A 502 -26.00 -29.01 -22.39
N ALA A 503 -25.27 -29.52 -21.40
CA ALA A 503 -25.73 -30.62 -20.56
C ALA A 503 -26.98 -30.26 -19.75
N GLU A 504 -27.03 -29.09 -19.12
CA GLU A 504 -28.24 -28.60 -18.44
C GLU A 504 -29.46 -28.58 -19.36
N GLU A 505 -29.34 -28.02 -20.57
CA GLU A 505 -30.44 -27.95 -21.52
C GLU A 505 -30.93 -29.34 -21.98
N LEU A 506 -29.99 -30.26 -22.31
CA LEU A 506 -30.32 -31.56 -22.86
C LEU A 506 -30.88 -32.57 -21.85
N PHE A 507 -30.37 -32.55 -20.60
CA PHE A 507 -30.68 -33.60 -19.61
C PHE A 507 -31.60 -33.11 -18.48
N ILE A 508 -31.63 -31.79 -18.20
CA ILE A 508 -32.52 -31.19 -17.20
C ILE A 508 -33.73 -30.55 -17.86
N GLY A 509 -33.57 -30.03 -19.10
CA GLY A 509 -34.59 -29.27 -19.83
C GLY A 509 -34.75 -27.83 -19.38
N GLU A 510 -34.01 -27.39 -18.39
CA GLU A 510 -33.95 -26.00 -17.87
C GLU A 510 -32.50 -25.55 -17.73
N ILE A 511 -32.25 -24.27 -17.93
CA ILE A 511 -30.94 -23.66 -17.87
C ILE A 511 -30.79 -22.86 -16.56
N SER A 512 -29.60 -22.94 -15.98
CA SER A 512 -29.30 -22.24 -14.70
C SER A 512 -28.35 -21.05 -14.86
N THR A 513 -28.15 -20.30 -13.79
CA THR A 513 -27.16 -19.22 -13.74
C THR A 513 -25.73 -19.74 -13.55
N GLY A 514 -25.53 -21.04 -13.32
CA GLY A 514 -24.24 -21.68 -13.06
C GLY A 514 -23.22 -21.46 -14.18
N ALA A 515 -23.68 -21.52 -15.43
CA ALA A 515 -22.83 -21.36 -16.61
C ALA A 515 -22.40 -19.89 -16.93
N ALA A 516 -22.69 -18.90 -16.08
CA ALA A 516 -22.42 -17.50 -16.40
C ALA A 516 -20.93 -17.23 -16.66
N ASN A 517 -20.04 -17.75 -15.82
CA ASN A 517 -18.58 -17.60 -15.97
C ASN A 517 -18.06 -18.31 -17.23
N ASP A 518 -18.58 -19.49 -17.53
CA ASP A 518 -18.16 -20.27 -18.70
C ASP A 518 -18.55 -19.57 -20.00
N LEU A 519 -19.74 -18.98 -20.05
CA LEU A 519 -20.19 -18.18 -21.19
C LEU A 519 -19.37 -16.91 -21.37
N GLU A 520 -18.99 -16.23 -20.27
CA GLU A 520 -18.11 -15.07 -20.30
C GLU A 520 -16.75 -15.45 -20.87
N ARG A 521 -16.12 -16.49 -20.34
CA ARG A 521 -14.82 -16.99 -20.81
C ARG A 521 -14.87 -17.46 -22.27
N ALA A 522 -15.88 -18.21 -22.66
CA ALA A 522 -16.05 -18.64 -24.05
C ALA A 522 -16.16 -17.43 -25.00
N THR A 523 -16.90 -16.39 -24.60
CA THR A 523 -17.01 -15.16 -25.36
C THR A 523 -15.66 -14.45 -25.48
N ASP A 524 -14.90 -14.35 -24.39
CA ASP A 524 -13.60 -13.69 -24.36
C ASP A 524 -12.55 -14.44 -25.21
N ILE A 525 -12.58 -15.77 -25.26
CA ILE A 525 -11.72 -16.55 -26.13
C ILE A 525 -12.04 -16.22 -27.60
N ILE A 526 -13.31 -16.27 -28.02
CA ILE A 526 -13.71 -15.94 -29.40
C ILE A 526 -13.32 -14.51 -29.75
N LYS A 527 -13.56 -13.53 -28.85
CA LYS A 527 -13.12 -12.15 -29.03
C LYS A 527 -11.61 -12.06 -29.24
N SER A 528 -10.84 -12.75 -28.41
CA SER A 528 -9.37 -12.74 -28.50
C SER A 528 -8.86 -13.33 -29.82
N MET A 529 -9.50 -14.40 -30.30
CA MET A 529 -9.20 -15.01 -31.60
C MET A 529 -9.39 -14.01 -32.74
N ILE A 530 -10.41 -13.17 -32.66
CA ILE A 530 -10.74 -12.19 -33.70
C ILE A 530 -9.86 -10.95 -33.54
N MET A 531 -9.83 -10.36 -32.34
CA MET A 531 -9.28 -9.03 -32.08
C MET A 531 -7.75 -9.01 -32.06
N TYR A 532 -7.15 -10.06 -31.49
CA TYR A 532 -5.70 -10.11 -31.22
C TYR A 532 -4.92 -11.05 -32.13
N TYR A 533 -5.53 -12.22 -32.47
CA TYR A 533 -4.76 -13.27 -33.13
C TYR A 533 -5.00 -13.37 -34.64
N GLY A 534 -5.97 -12.58 -35.19
CA GLY A 534 -6.28 -12.62 -36.60
C GLY A 534 -6.75 -14.02 -37.09
N MET A 535 -7.46 -14.77 -36.20
CA MET A 535 -7.91 -16.15 -36.46
C MET A 535 -9.36 -16.22 -36.98
N SER A 536 -9.90 -15.12 -37.50
CA SER A 536 -11.28 -15.06 -38.02
C SER A 536 -11.29 -14.65 -39.48
N GLU A 537 -12.37 -15.03 -40.20
CA GLU A 537 -12.59 -14.65 -41.60
C GLU A 537 -13.05 -13.20 -41.71
N VAL A 538 -13.78 -12.68 -40.71
CA VAL A 538 -14.34 -11.33 -40.72
C VAL A 538 -13.26 -10.26 -40.55
N ALA A 539 -12.33 -10.46 -39.62
CA ALA A 539 -11.19 -9.55 -39.43
C ALA A 539 -10.00 -9.88 -40.34
N GLY A 540 -9.94 -11.08 -40.90
CA GLY A 540 -8.79 -11.55 -41.67
C GLY A 540 -7.51 -11.53 -40.82
N LEU A 541 -6.46 -10.93 -41.37
CA LEU A 541 -5.16 -10.79 -40.68
C LEU A 541 -5.02 -9.47 -39.92
N MET A 542 -6.12 -8.69 -39.78
CA MET A 542 -6.07 -7.44 -39.03
C MET A 542 -6.07 -7.69 -37.52
N VAL A 543 -5.18 -6.97 -36.81
CA VAL A 543 -5.23 -6.85 -35.36
C VAL A 543 -6.06 -5.61 -35.04
N LEU A 544 -7.24 -5.81 -34.52
CA LEU A 544 -8.24 -4.77 -34.25
C LEU A 544 -8.02 -4.07 -32.91
N GLU A 545 -7.51 -4.80 -31.93
CA GLU A 545 -7.10 -4.26 -30.63
C GLU A 545 -5.65 -4.67 -30.36
N LYS A 546 -4.84 -3.70 -29.93
CA LYS A 546 -3.50 -4.01 -29.42
C LYS A 546 -3.65 -4.57 -28.02
N GLN A 547 -3.02 -5.72 -27.78
CA GLN A 547 -2.92 -6.30 -26.43
C GLN A 547 -2.11 -5.35 -25.53
N ARG A 548 -2.79 -4.34 -24.98
CA ARG A 548 -2.27 -3.59 -23.84
C ARG A 548 -2.72 -4.37 -22.63
N SER A 549 -1.77 -4.83 -21.83
CA SER A 549 -2.03 -5.68 -20.67
C SER A 549 -3.24 -5.18 -19.87
N THR A 550 -4.27 -6.01 -19.84
CA THR A 550 -5.59 -5.76 -19.25
C THR A 550 -5.57 -5.74 -17.72
N PHE A 551 -4.42 -5.52 -17.11
CA PHE A 551 -4.28 -5.43 -15.66
C PHE A 551 -4.71 -4.08 -15.07
N LEU A 552 -5.18 -3.16 -15.92
CA LEU A 552 -5.68 -1.85 -15.52
C LEU A 552 -7.20 -1.81 -15.59
N GLY A 553 -7.85 -2.12 -14.48
CA GLY A 553 -9.20 -1.66 -14.21
C GLY A 553 -9.25 -0.12 -14.12
N GLY A 554 -9.24 0.53 -15.26
CA GLY A 554 -9.38 1.98 -15.40
C GLY A 554 -10.15 2.24 -16.68
N GLY A 555 -11.48 2.41 -16.57
CA GLY A 555 -12.35 2.72 -17.66
C GLY A 555 -12.02 4.08 -18.30
N MET A 556 -11.08 4.07 -19.22
CA MET A 556 -11.10 4.99 -20.33
C MET A 556 -11.70 4.23 -21.50
N THR A 557 -12.84 4.65 -21.96
CA THR A 557 -13.43 4.26 -23.25
C THR A 557 -12.33 4.45 -24.31
N GLN A 558 -11.68 3.35 -24.70
CA GLN A 558 -10.76 3.37 -25.82
C GLN A 558 -11.59 3.71 -27.06
N ALA A 559 -11.19 4.73 -27.78
CA ALA A 559 -11.71 4.94 -29.12
C ALA A 559 -11.39 3.67 -29.92
N LYS A 560 -12.42 3.03 -30.45
CA LYS A 560 -12.27 1.85 -31.31
C LYS A 560 -11.48 2.27 -32.55
N ASP A 561 -10.43 1.54 -32.89
CA ASP A 561 -9.61 1.79 -34.09
C ASP A 561 -10.31 1.27 -35.37
N TYR A 562 -11.58 0.85 -35.30
CA TYR A 562 -12.36 0.30 -36.40
C TYR A 562 -13.77 0.89 -36.45
N SER A 563 -14.41 0.78 -37.63
CA SER A 563 -15.71 1.39 -37.91
C SER A 563 -16.87 0.73 -37.14
N GLU A 564 -17.98 1.47 -36.93
CA GLU A 564 -19.19 0.88 -36.32
C GLU A 564 -19.74 -0.29 -37.16
N LYS A 565 -19.62 -0.25 -38.49
CA LYS A 565 -20.02 -1.35 -39.37
C LYS A 565 -19.20 -2.63 -39.05
N MET A 566 -17.90 -2.50 -38.89
CA MET A 566 -17.03 -3.61 -38.47
C MET A 566 -17.45 -4.11 -37.08
N SER A 567 -17.82 -3.23 -36.16
CA SER A 567 -18.30 -3.64 -34.82
C SER A 567 -19.56 -4.51 -34.92
N GLU A 568 -20.52 -4.13 -35.76
CA GLU A 568 -21.73 -4.92 -35.99
C GLU A 568 -21.43 -6.30 -36.62
N GLU A 569 -20.52 -6.34 -37.60
CA GLU A 569 -20.09 -7.58 -38.24
C GLU A 569 -19.38 -8.51 -37.24
N LEU A 570 -18.55 -7.96 -36.34
CA LEU A 570 -17.88 -8.70 -35.27
C LEU A 570 -18.86 -9.28 -34.25
N ASP A 571 -19.82 -8.45 -33.78
CA ASP A 571 -20.86 -8.92 -32.84
C ASP A 571 -21.71 -10.03 -33.44
N ALA A 572 -22.10 -9.88 -34.74
CA ALA A 572 -22.84 -10.91 -35.47
C ALA A 572 -22.02 -12.21 -35.61
N TYR A 573 -20.73 -12.10 -35.93
CA TYR A 573 -19.84 -13.25 -36.05
C TYR A 573 -19.64 -13.97 -34.71
N ILE A 574 -19.38 -13.25 -33.62
CA ILE A 574 -19.22 -13.82 -32.27
C ILE A 574 -20.47 -14.61 -31.89
N LYS A 575 -21.65 -13.99 -32.05
CA LYS A 575 -22.93 -14.63 -31.77
C LYS A 575 -23.14 -15.89 -32.60
N ALA A 576 -22.88 -15.82 -33.90
CA ALA A 576 -23.02 -16.95 -34.82
C ALA A 576 -22.03 -18.08 -34.47
N LYS A 577 -20.78 -17.74 -34.15
CA LYS A 577 -19.75 -18.74 -33.81
C LYS A 577 -20.03 -19.46 -32.50
N LEU A 578 -20.49 -18.73 -31.47
CA LEU A 578 -20.92 -19.33 -30.21
C LEU A 578 -22.12 -20.26 -30.42
N ALA A 579 -23.11 -19.83 -31.23
CA ALA A 579 -24.27 -20.68 -31.54
C ALA A 579 -23.89 -21.95 -32.32
N GLU A 580 -23.01 -21.85 -33.32
CA GLU A 580 -22.47 -22.96 -34.09
C GLU A 580 -21.78 -23.99 -33.15
N ARG A 581 -20.89 -23.51 -32.26
CA ARG A 581 -20.18 -24.38 -31.33
C ARG A 581 -21.12 -25.01 -30.31
N TYR A 582 -22.10 -24.25 -29.82
CA TYR A 582 -23.11 -24.73 -28.88
C TYR A 582 -23.90 -25.92 -29.45
N GLU A 583 -24.37 -25.82 -30.70
CA GLU A 583 -25.08 -26.92 -31.36
C GLU A 583 -24.15 -28.14 -31.63
N ALA A 584 -22.88 -27.90 -31.97
CA ALA A 584 -21.89 -28.98 -32.10
C ALA A 584 -21.68 -29.72 -30.77
N VAL A 585 -21.57 -28.98 -29.67
CA VAL A 585 -21.44 -29.56 -28.32
C VAL A 585 -22.69 -30.34 -27.92
N LYS A 586 -23.90 -29.84 -28.22
CA LYS A 586 -25.15 -30.57 -27.98
C LYS A 586 -25.20 -31.86 -28.77
N ALA A 587 -24.82 -31.85 -30.04
CA ALA A 587 -24.75 -33.06 -30.87
C ALA A 587 -23.77 -34.10 -30.28
N LYS A 588 -22.60 -33.64 -29.82
CA LYS A 588 -21.60 -34.47 -29.15
C LYS A 588 -22.14 -35.08 -27.85
N LEU A 589 -22.73 -34.29 -26.96
CA LEU A 589 -23.32 -34.80 -25.72
C LEU A 589 -24.47 -35.78 -25.94
N ASN A 590 -25.26 -35.57 -27.00
CA ASN A 590 -26.29 -36.56 -27.40
C ASN A 590 -25.68 -37.86 -27.88
N LEU A 591 -24.55 -37.82 -28.61
CA LEU A 591 -23.82 -39.05 -29.03
C LEU A 591 -23.30 -39.80 -27.80
N TYR A 592 -22.75 -39.13 -26.80
CA TYR A 592 -22.22 -39.72 -25.57
C TYR A 592 -23.25 -39.78 -24.42
N ARG A 593 -24.57 -39.86 -24.75
CA ARG A 593 -25.65 -39.79 -23.76
C ARG A 593 -25.50 -40.81 -22.63
N ASP A 594 -25.21 -42.07 -22.95
CA ASP A 594 -25.13 -43.14 -21.95
C ASP A 594 -23.89 -42.98 -21.05
N ALA A 595 -22.78 -42.48 -21.62
CA ALA A 595 -21.60 -42.14 -20.83
C ALA A 595 -21.90 -40.96 -19.87
N MET A 596 -22.66 -39.96 -20.33
CA MET A 596 -23.13 -38.83 -19.49
C MET A 596 -24.00 -39.32 -18.32
N GLU A 597 -24.98 -40.16 -18.59
CA GLU A 597 -25.88 -40.74 -17.57
C GLU A 597 -25.09 -41.56 -16.52
N THR A 598 -24.14 -42.41 -16.99
CA THR A 598 -23.29 -43.23 -16.12
C THR A 598 -22.42 -42.35 -15.24
N MET A 599 -21.72 -41.34 -15.82
CA MET A 599 -20.86 -40.40 -15.09
C MET A 599 -21.65 -39.60 -14.06
N THR A 600 -22.82 -39.09 -14.45
CA THR A 600 -23.69 -38.33 -13.55
C THR A 600 -24.22 -39.17 -12.40
N ALA A 601 -24.62 -40.43 -12.67
CA ALA A 601 -25.11 -41.34 -11.63
C ALA A 601 -24.01 -41.62 -10.59
N GLU A 602 -22.78 -41.89 -11.02
CA GLU A 602 -21.66 -42.11 -10.13
C GLU A 602 -21.29 -40.84 -9.35
N LEU A 603 -21.28 -39.64 -9.98
CA LEU A 603 -21.05 -38.40 -9.30
C LEU A 603 -22.11 -38.08 -8.21
N LEU A 604 -23.37 -38.45 -8.43
CA LEU A 604 -24.41 -38.30 -7.42
C LEU A 604 -24.21 -39.19 -6.21
N GLU A 605 -23.57 -40.36 -6.39
CA GLU A 605 -23.29 -41.33 -5.34
C GLU A 605 -21.99 -41.02 -4.58
N ILE A 606 -20.87 -40.88 -5.29
CA ILE A 606 -19.52 -40.73 -4.69
C ILE A 606 -18.97 -39.29 -4.68
N GLU A 607 -19.71 -38.36 -5.28
CA GLU A 607 -19.43 -36.90 -5.33
C GLU A 607 -18.14 -36.51 -6.05
N VAL A 608 -17.22 -37.41 -6.30
CA VAL A 608 -15.91 -37.17 -6.91
C VAL A 608 -15.55 -38.30 -7.85
N LEU A 609 -15.10 -37.97 -9.07
CA LEU A 609 -14.51 -38.91 -10.02
C LEU A 609 -13.08 -38.52 -10.35
N GLU A 610 -12.15 -39.43 -10.18
CA GLU A 610 -10.74 -39.26 -10.55
C GLU A 610 -10.53 -39.59 -12.04
N LYS A 611 -9.39 -39.14 -12.59
CA LYS A 611 -9.00 -39.25 -13.99
C LYS A 611 -9.28 -40.64 -14.58
N ASP A 612 -8.75 -41.70 -13.95
CA ASP A 612 -8.82 -43.04 -14.47
C ASP A 612 -10.27 -43.51 -14.64
N ARG A 613 -11.14 -43.17 -13.69
CA ARG A 613 -12.56 -43.54 -13.76
C ARG A 613 -13.30 -42.79 -14.86
N VAL A 614 -13.01 -41.51 -15.08
CA VAL A 614 -13.57 -40.71 -16.18
C VAL A 614 -13.16 -41.31 -17.53
N GLU A 615 -11.88 -41.65 -17.68
CA GLU A 615 -11.36 -42.31 -18.88
C GLU A 615 -12.00 -43.68 -19.13
N ASP A 616 -12.17 -44.52 -18.09
CA ASP A 616 -12.78 -45.83 -18.17
C ASP A 616 -14.24 -45.76 -18.63
N ILE A 617 -15.04 -44.84 -18.10
CA ILE A 617 -16.43 -44.63 -18.49
C ILE A 617 -16.51 -44.32 -19.99
N ILE A 618 -15.70 -43.39 -20.47
CA ILE A 618 -15.73 -42.96 -21.86
C ILE A 618 -15.21 -44.05 -22.78
N LYS A 619 -14.08 -44.70 -22.46
CA LYS A 619 -13.55 -45.83 -23.26
C LYS A 619 -14.52 -46.99 -23.33
N SER A 620 -15.13 -47.37 -22.22
CA SER A 620 -16.12 -48.44 -22.19
C SER A 620 -17.31 -48.17 -23.10
N PHE A 621 -17.74 -46.88 -23.16
CA PHE A 621 -18.80 -46.45 -24.05
C PHE A 621 -18.36 -46.47 -25.53
N GLU A 622 -17.16 -45.95 -25.84
CA GLU A 622 -16.58 -45.93 -27.18
C GLU A 622 -16.39 -47.35 -27.71
N ASP A 623 -15.82 -48.26 -26.93
CA ASP A 623 -15.62 -49.67 -27.29
C ASP A 623 -16.96 -50.39 -27.55
N ALA A 624 -17.98 -50.14 -26.73
CA ALA A 624 -19.31 -50.74 -26.89
C ALA A 624 -20.04 -50.24 -28.14
N ASN A 625 -19.79 -49.02 -28.58
CA ASN A 625 -20.47 -48.41 -29.73
C ASN A 625 -19.61 -48.32 -30.99
N GLY A 626 -18.35 -48.83 -30.94
CA GLY A 626 -17.43 -48.83 -32.09
C GLY A 626 -16.99 -47.43 -32.51
N ILE A 627 -16.97 -46.44 -31.55
CA ILE A 627 -16.60 -45.07 -31.81
C ILE A 627 -15.08 -44.95 -31.71
N THR A 628 -14.44 -44.45 -32.78
CA THR A 628 -13.02 -44.06 -32.75
C THR A 628 -12.93 -42.56 -32.73
N ARG A 629 -12.18 -41.98 -31.78
CA ARG A 629 -12.07 -40.52 -31.51
C ARG A 629 -11.64 -39.68 -32.71
N ASP A 630 -11.06 -40.27 -33.75
CA ASP A 630 -10.47 -39.56 -34.90
C ASP A 630 -11.36 -39.49 -36.17
N SER A 631 -12.52 -40.18 -36.25
CA SER A 631 -13.23 -40.34 -37.52
C SER A 631 -14.66 -39.77 -37.60
N ASP A 632 -15.40 -39.66 -36.49
CA ASP A 632 -16.86 -39.55 -36.67
C ASP A 632 -17.49 -38.20 -36.34
N VAL A 633 -16.76 -37.24 -35.76
CA VAL A 633 -17.35 -35.92 -35.35
C VAL A 633 -17.00 -34.80 -36.31
N ASP A 634 -15.88 -34.88 -37.01
CA ASP A 634 -15.50 -33.85 -38.01
C ASP A 634 -16.16 -34.02 -39.37
N GLU A 635 -16.66 -35.23 -39.71
CA GLU A 635 -17.39 -35.46 -40.96
C GLU A 635 -18.88 -35.03 -40.93
N LEU A 636 -19.48 -34.88 -39.74
CA LEU A 636 -20.87 -34.47 -39.61
C LEU A 636 -21.09 -32.96 -39.83
N HIS A 637 -20.04 -32.16 -39.90
CA HIS A 637 -20.14 -30.69 -40.04
C HIS A 637 -19.17 -30.08 -41.04
N SER A 638 -18.77 -30.80 -42.10
CA SER A 638 -18.17 -30.16 -43.29
C SER A 638 -19.29 -29.60 -44.17
N PRO A 639 -19.43 -28.28 -44.33
CA PRO A 639 -20.40 -27.69 -45.26
C PRO A 639 -19.96 -27.75 -46.73
N GLU A 640 -18.99 -28.57 -47.07
CA GLU A 640 -18.54 -28.77 -48.46
C GLU A 640 -19.08 -30.10 -49.02
N LYS A 641 -20.37 -30.16 -49.33
CA LYS A 641 -20.96 -30.96 -50.41
C LYS A 641 -22.47 -30.65 -50.50
N GLN A 642 -22.80 -29.50 -51.02
CA GLN A 642 -23.95 -29.30 -51.89
C GLN A 642 -23.73 -28.09 -52.81
#